data_3f323167a3be71c189ebf48bea422544
#
_entry.id   3f323167a3be71c189ebf48bea422544
#
_cell.length_a   1.000
_cell.length_b   1.000
_cell.length_c   1.000
_cell.angle_alpha   90.00
_cell.angle_beta   90.00
_cell.angle_gamma   90.00
#
_symmetry.space_group_name_H-M   'P 1'
#
loop_
_entity.id
_entity.type
_entity.pdbx_description
1 polymer ?
#
loop_
_entity_poly.entity_id
_entity_poly.type
_entity_poly.pdbx_seq_one_letter_code
_entity_poly.pdbx_strand_id
1 'polypeptide(L)'
;WNPYGNTQGIKVAVANVDKGTDNALLGKMNLGDQIEDTLKDNDQLGWEFMGKAEAMEAVQSGDCYAAIIIPSDFSEDLANVVTDSKNRPTLEYYVNEKSSPISPKITDQGATTVDRTVNNTFVSTVSEVLTKAVNSANDTINGKTNSFVNETTAELDKTQKNVSLIRSTIEDLDAQLANVPQQTQSARQAMNDVQLAAASAGKGLANTATAIGTAQNGLNTFTSNANTALENGSGLISQAASDTTTSINKVTTAVSSASGTAQQAVSNMQSVTDSNAQLIEKLKNVSDNAQYQDIIKKLEDTNNTAAGTLNDLKTLSENTQSTSDSVSKLATDFNTSTQNSLKSMGDARNTLNSGALPQLNSGLSSLAMTAGTLSGTVTSQTTVVNQTSAVLDQLDQVANDTRTTLQNTDKQLEQVENKLITVSTDLKALGSVDMLKSLTGDSSLNTEKIASFMQSPTVIDTKNVYPMNSYGSGMAPLMTNLALWVGAFAFVVIFKVEVDDEGLEDLDLTTSEKYFARYMLLGIMGAIQGAITTIGNLIIGVQTVNAPLYILTGVITSLVYLSITFALSTSFMHIGKGLCVALIIVQIPGASGLYPIEMMPKFFRMVYPFVPFSYSIDAFRETIAGFYDGHWLKSIGALLMFAVVAFFIGLAIRPLLVNLNRLFARQIKESDMIIGEEVQLPERGYNVSQAIQVLADKGGYREAIEERASRFAELYPKLKRGALVAGFIVPVILVLIFSFTNGE
;
A
#
# COMPACT_ATOMS: atom_id res chain seq x y z
N TRP A 1 -0.39 14.46 3.21
CA TRP A 1 -0.02 13.69 4.39
C TRP A 1 1.30 12.94 4.16
N ASN A 2 2.25 13.14 5.06
CA ASN A 2 3.54 12.44 5.06
C ASN A 2 3.58 11.50 6.27
N PRO A 3 3.49 10.17 6.10
CA PRO A 3 3.52 9.23 7.21
C PRO A 3 4.84 9.28 7.99
N TYR A 4 5.95 9.55 7.33
CA TYR A 4 7.26 9.64 7.97
C TYR A 4 7.49 10.94 8.76
N GLY A 5 6.60 11.90 8.68
CA GLY A 5 6.63 13.13 9.49
C GLY A 5 6.00 12.97 10.88
N ASN A 6 5.41 11.82 11.20
CA ASN A 6 4.74 11.56 12.49
C ASN A 6 5.29 10.29 13.17
N THR A 7 6.60 10.17 13.24
CA THR A 7 7.28 9.02 13.87
C THR A 7 7.30 9.09 15.39
N GLN A 8 7.02 10.24 15.99
CA GLN A 8 6.88 10.42 17.46
C GLN A 8 5.81 9.51 18.09
N GLY A 9 4.82 9.05 17.29
CA GLY A 9 3.84 8.07 17.73
C GLY A 9 4.37 6.63 17.83
N ILE A 10 5.51 6.33 17.23
CA ILE A 10 6.13 5.00 17.26
C ILE A 10 6.83 4.82 18.59
N LYS A 11 6.24 4.01 19.47
CA LYS A 11 6.74 3.75 20.80
C LYS A 11 7.91 2.79 20.77
N VAL A 12 9.02 3.21 21.40
CA VAL A 12 10.21 2.39 21.63
C VAL A 12 10.52 2.39 23.11
N ALA A 13 10.51 1.23 23.73
CA ALA A 13 10.88 1.08 25.13
C ALA A 13 12.39 1.21 25.31
N VAL A 14 12.82 1.90 26.33
CA VAL A 14 14.22 2.01 26.74
C VAL A 14 14.33 1.52 28.17
N ALA A 15 15.15 0.49 28.36
CA ALA A 15 15.44 -0.04 29.68
C ALA A 15 16.92 0.11 30.01
N ASN A 16 17.23 1.04 30.86
CA ASN A 16 18.58 1.23 31.38
C ASN A 16 18.77 0.40 32.66
N VAL A 17 19.62 -0.63 32.61
CA VAL A 17 20.01 -1.42 33.78
C VAL A 17 21.51 -1.32 34.05
N ASP A 18 22.19 -0.37 33.39
CA ASP A 18 23.61 -0.08 33.61
C ASP A 18 23.88 0.39 35.03
N LYS A 19 24.88 -0.20 35.65
CA LYS A 19 25.27 0.14 37.03
C LYS A 19 26.33 1.23 37.11
N GLY A 20 26.82 1.67 35.95
CA GLY A 20 27.98 2.52 35.86
C GLY A 20 29.29 1.79 36.25
N THR A 21 30.38 2.49 36.19
CA THR A 21 31.70 1.98 36.56
C THR A 21 32.51 3.04 37.30
N ASP A 22 33.46 2.59 38.11
CA ASP A 22 34.48 3.43 38.71
C ASP A 22 35.87 2.93 38.28
N ASN A 23 36.30 3.42 37.13
CA ASN A 23 37.55 2.98 36.50
C ASN A 23 38.70 3.91 36.89
N ALA A 24 39.85 3.35 37.21
CA ALA A 24 41.03 4.09 37.66
C ALA A 24 41.53 5.14 36.64
N LEU A 25 41.25 4.92 35.34
CA LEU A 25 41.64 5.84 34.26
C LEU A 25 40.53 6.85 33.92
N LEU A 26 39.26 6.40 33.87
CA LEU A 26 38.12 7.18 33.42
C LEU A 26 37.32 7.80 34.58
N GLY A 27 37.59 7.40 35.80
CA GLY A 27 36.82 7.83 36.98
C GLY A 27 35.43 7.18 37.03
N LYS A 28 34.58 7.77 37.87
CA LYS A 28 33.21 7.29 38.04
C LYS A 28 32.34 7.81 36.90
N MET A 29 31.73 6.89 36.14
CA MET A 29 30.86 7.22 35.01
C MET A 29 29.67 6.24 34.90
N ASN A 30 28.57 6.73 34.43
CA ASN A 30 27.39 5.93 34.02
C ASN A 30 26.93 6.43 32.64
N LEU A 31 27.28 5.68 31.64
CA LEU A 31 26.92 6.03 30.25
C LEU A 31 25.48 5.68 29.94
N GLY A 32 24.92 4.65 30.60
CA GLY A 32 23.50 4.31 30.45
C GLY A 32 22.60 5.48 30.87
N ASP A 33 22.90 6.15 31.99
CA ASP A 33 22.13 7.33 32.40
C ASP A 33 22.29 8.50 31.41
N GLN A 34 23.49 8.71 30.87
CA GLN A 34 23.74 9.78 29.90
C GLN A 34 22.98 9.51 28.55
N ILE A 35 22.90 8.24 28.12
CA ILE A 35 22.13 7.84 26.95
C ILE A 35 20.65 8.10 27.20
N GLU A 36 20.15 7.65 28.34
CA GLU A 36 18.76 7.85 28.73
C GLU A 36 18.39 9.34 28.76
N ASP A 37 19.21 10.19 29.35
CA ASP A 37 18.97 11.63 29.40
C ASP A 37 18.99 12.27 27.98
N THR A 38 19.89 11.84 27.13
CA THR A 38 19.94 12.32 25.74
C THR A 38 18.70 11.89 24.93
N LEU A 39 18.17 10.69 25.21
CA LEU A 39 16.97 10.21 24.54
C LEU A 39 15.70 10.90 25.03
N LYS A 40 15.66 11.39 26.26
CA LYS A 40 14.53 12.20 26.79
C LYS A 40 14.36 13.50 26.01
N ASP A 41 15.44 14.06 25.50
CA ASP A 41 15.42 15.29 24.67
C ASP A 41 15.24 15.01 23.18
N ASN A 42 15.16 13.74 22.77
CA ASN A 42 15.02 13.33 21.37
C ASN A 42 13.55 13.04 21.03
N ASP A 43 12.99 13.80 20.09
CA ASP A 43 11.60 13.72 19.67
C ASP A 43 11.38 12.95 18.34
N GLN A 44 12.41 12.25 17.86
CA GLN A 44 12.31 11.49 16.60
C GLN A 44 11.38 10.27 16.69
N LEU A 45 11.33 9.64 17.90
CA LEU A 45 10.45 8.50 18.19
C LEU A 45 9.75 8.74 19.55
N GLY A 46 8.76 7.93 19.85
CA GLY A 46 8.09 7.91 21.15
C GLY A 46 8.88 7.06 22.16
N TRP A 47 9.90 7.64 22.77
CA TRP A 47 10.71 6.95 23.75
C TRP A 47 9.95 6.74 25.07
N GLU A 48 9.80 5.49 25.51
CA GLU A 48 9.17 5.13 26.78
C GLU A 48 10.20 4.46 27.70
N PHE A 49 10.50 5.09 28.83
CA PHE A 49 11.51 4.61 29.78
C PHE A 49 10.86 3.73 30.84
N MET A 50 11.35 2.49 30.96
CA MET A 50 10.76 1.49 31.84
C MET A 50 11.77 0.41 32.23
N GLY A 51 11.40 -0.48 33.16
CA GLY A 51 12.25 -1.60 33.57
C GLY A 51 12.41 -2.66 32.47
N LYS A 52 13.52 -3.44 32.50
CA LYS A 52 13.82 -4.48 31.50
C LYS A 52 12.66 -5.47 31.31
N ALA A 53 12.03 -5.95 32.37
CA ALA A 53 10.93 -6.91 32.28
C ALA A 53 9.70 -6.27 31.62
N GLU A 54 9.38 -5.04 31.97
CA GLU A 54 8.26 -4.28 31.42
C GLU A 54 8.50 -3.93 29.95
N ALA A 55 9.73 -3.55 29.57
CA ALA A 55 10.11 -3.29 28.19
C ALA A 55 9.96 -4.55 27.31
N MET A 56 10.36 -5.71 27.81
CA MET A 56 10.19 -6.97 27.10
C MET A 56 8.73 -7.36 26.94
N GLU A 57 7.91 -7.15 27.95
CA GLU A 57 6.46 -7.39 27.88
C GLU A 57 5.79 -6.42 26.90
N ALA A 58 6.14 -5.12 26.93
CA ALA A 58 5.62 -4.11 26.02
C ALA A 58 5.93 -4.42 24.54
N VAL A 59 7.11 -4.99 24.25
CA VAL A 59 7.43 -5.44 22.88
C VAL A 59 6.67 -6.70 22.51
N GLN A 60 6.51 -7.66 23.42
CA GLN A 60 5.78 -8.90 23.15
C GLN A 60 4.27 -8.66 22.99
N SER A 61 3.70 -7.78 23.81
CA SER A 61 2.28 -7.38 23.70
C SER A 61 2.02 -6.58 22.42
N GLY A 62 3.01 -5.86 21.89
CA GLY A 62 2.87 -4.93 20.78
C GLY A 62 2.55 -3.50 21.22
N ASP A 63 2.57 -3.19 22.52
CA ASP A 63 2.42 -1.83 23.05
C ASP A 63 3.59 -0.94 22.63
N CYS A 64 4.78 -1.54 22.51
CA CYS A 64 5.97 -0.93 21.91
C CYS A 64 6.40 -1.73 20.67
N TYR A 65 6.87 -1.02 19.65
CA TYR A 65 7.36 -1.62 18.39
C TYR A 65 8.77 -2.20 18.52
N ALA A 66 9.55 -1.68 19.44
CA ALA A 66 10.89 -2.16 19.74
C ALA A 66 11.27 -1.85 21.19
N ALA A 67 12.32 -2.49 21.68
CA ALA A 67 12.96 -2.12 22.94
C ALA A 67 14.48 -2.08 22.79
N ILE A 68 15.08 -1.11 23.43
CA ILE A 68 16.53 -1.00 23.57
C ILE A 68 16.86 -1.24 25.06
N ILE A 69 17.69 -2.24 25.31
CA ILE A 69 18.12 -2.56 26.66
C ILE A 69 19.61 -2.27 26.76
N ILE A 70 19.96 -1.39 27.69
CA ILE A 70 21.33 -1.08 28.07
C ILE A 70 21.70 -2.03 29.20
N PRO A 71 22.63 -3.00 28.98
CA PRO A 71 22.97 -4.02 29.95
C PRO A 71 23.61 -3.45 31.21
N SER A 72 23.64 -4.26 32.30
CA SER A 72 24.13 -3.85 33.62
C SER A 72 25.64 -3.56 33.70
N ASP A 73 26.38 -4.08 32.77
CA ASP A 73 27.83 -4.03 32.61
C ASP A 73 28.30 -3.12 31.49
N PHE A 74 27.35 -2.39 30.86
CA PHE A 74 27.61 -1.59 29.69
C PHE A 74 28.72 -0.54 29.89
N SER A 75 28.65 0.23 30.94
CA SER A 75 29.71 1.20 31.30
C SER A 75 31.03 0.52 31.71
N GLU A 76 30.96 -0.62 32.38
CA GLU A 76 32.13 -1.40 32.78
C GLU A 76 32.83 -1.98 31.56
N ASP A 77 32.11 -2.64 30.66
CA ASP A 77 32.65 -3.20 29.41
C ASP A 77 33.27 -2.10 28.53
N LEU A 78 32.61 -0.94 28.41
CA LEU A 78 33.13 0.18 27.64
C LEU A 78 34.42 0.75 28.26
N ALA A 79 34.50 0.85 29.60
CA ALA A 79 35.68 1.31 30.29
C ALA A 79 36.85 0.29 30.21
N ASN A 80 36.54 -0.99 30.24
CA ASN A 80 37.52 -2.07 30.17
C ASN A 80 38.11 -2.27 28.77
N VAL A 81 37.42 -1.87 27.71
CA VAL A 81 37.98 -1.96 26.35
C VAL A 81 39.22 -1.09 26.17
N VAL A 82 39.37 0.01 26.92
CA VAL A 82 40.58 0.84 26.91
C VAL A 82 41.78 0.07 27.51
N THR A 83 41.55 -0.90 28.39
CA THR A 83 42.55 -1.67 29.07
C THR A 83 42.65 -3.13 28.64
N ASP A 84 41.56 -3.77 28.27
CA ASP A 84 41.50 -5.19 27.79
C ASP A 84 40.42 -5.39 26.73
N SER A 85 40.85 -5.56 25.51
CA SER A 85 40.03 -5.51 24.26
C SER A 85 39.23 -6.79 23.97
N LYS A 86 38.81 -7.58 24.93
CA LYS A 86 38.14 -8.87 24.65
C LYS A 86 36.65 -8.78 24.41
N ASN A 87 35.92 -7.84 25.00
CA ASN A 87 34.46 -7.71 24.84
C ASN A 87 34.11 -6.28 24.41
N ARG A 88 33.33 -6.15 23.37
CA ARG A 88 32.69 -4.88 23.01
C ARG A 88 31.38 -4.75 23.78
N PRO A 89 31.07 -3.60 24.37
CA PRO A 89 29.77 -3.37 24.99
C PRO A 89 28.68 -3.55 23.94
N THR A 90 27.64 -4.28 24.32
CA THR A 90 26.57 -4.67 23.41
C THR A 90 25.26 -4.06 23.89
N LEU A 91 24.58 -3.33 23.01
CA LEU A 91 23.20 -2.89 23.22
C LEU A 91 22.26 -3.98 22.70
N GLU A 92 21.35 -4.45 23.54
CA GLU A 92 20.34 -5.41 23.10
C GLU A 92 19.17 -4.64 22.45
N TYR A 93 18.92 -4.87 21.18
CA TYR A 93 17.81 -4.28 20.44
C TYR A 93 16.79 -5.35 20.08
N TYR A 94 15.61 -5.25 20.68
CA TYR A 94 14.49 -6.14 20.43
C TYR A 94 13.49 -5.45 19.52
N VAL A 95 13.13 -6.07 18.41
CA VAL A 95 12.16 -5.51 17.44
C VAL A 95 10.99 -6.46 17.23
N ASN A 96 9.77 -5.94 17.30
CA ASN A 96 8.56 -6.70 17.03
C ASN A 96 8.19 -6.58 15.53
N GLU A 97 8.49 -7.63 14.74
CA GLU A 97 8.18 -7.65 13.32
C GLU A 97 6.70 -7.98 13.02
N LYS A 98 5.96 -8.48 14.02
CA LYS A 98 4.53 -8.82 13.88
C LYS A 98 3.64 -7.59 13.80
N SER A 99 3.95 -6.53 14.54
CA SER A 99 3.08 -5.37 14.73
C SER A 99 2.83 -4.57 13.43
N SER A 100 3.84 -4.43 12.57
CA SER A 100 3.70 -3.76 11.27
C SER A 100 4.89 -4.10 10.37
N PRO A 101 4.69 -4.29 9.05
CA PRO A 101 5.79 -4.58 8.13
C PRO A 101 6.78 -3.40 7.95
N ILE A 102 6.42 -2.19 8.35
CA ILE A 102 7.25 -0.99 8.21
C ILE A 102 7.89 -0.58 9.53
N SER A 103 7.28 -0.89 10.68
CA SER A 103 7.81 -0.47 11.98
C SER A 103 9.27 -0.90 12.23
N PRO A 104 9.73 -2.10 11.85
CA PRO A 104 11.14 -2.48 12.03
C PRO A 104 12.12 -1.51 11.37
N LYS A 105 11.81 -1.02 10.16
CA LYS A 105 12.67 -0.06 9.45
C LYS A 105 12.74 1.31 10.14
N ILE A 106 11.63 1.72 10.77
CA ILE A 106 11.57 3.01 11.48
C ILE A 106 12.29 2.91 12.80
N THR A 107 12.09 1.83 13.56
CA THR A 107 12.73 1.63 14.87
C THR A 107 14.22 1.32 14.75
N ASP A 108 14.67 0.73 13.63
CA ASP A 108 16.09 0.53 13.32
C ASP A 108 16.85 1.86 13.15
N GLN A 109 16.19 2.86 12.56
CA GLN A 109 16.74 4.22 12.54
C GLN A 109 16.91 4.80 13.95
N GLY A 110 16.01 4.46 14.87
CA GLY A 110 16.13 4.81 16.30
C GLY A 110 17.33 4.13 16.96
N ALA A 111 17.49 2.82 16.77
CA ALA A 111 18.64 2.07 17.30
C ALA A 111 19.97 2.64 16.78
N THR A 112 20.03 3.00 15.49
CA THR A 112 21.19 3.68 14.89
C THR A 112 21.46 5.05 15.53
N THR A 113 20.41 5.79 15.91
CA THR A 113 20.54 7.08 16.60
C THR A 113 21.15 6.90 17.99
N VAL A 114 20.71 5.87 18.73
CA VAL A 114 21.28 5.52 20.04
C VAL A 114 22.76 5.16 19.90
N ASP A 115 23.10 4.31 18.92
CA ASP A 115 24.50 3.90 18.67
C ASP A 115 25.39 5.12 18.37
N ARG A 116 24.93 6.07 17.56
CA ARG A 116 25.67 7.33 17.29
C ARG A 116 25.82 8.19 18.52
N THR A 117 24.80 8.27 19.36
CA THR A 117 24.84 9.02 20.62
C THR A 117 25.88 8.44 21.54
N VAL A 118 25.88 7.11 21.71
CA VAL A 118 26.89 6.38 22.51
C VAL A 118 28.29 6.67 21.99
N ASN A 119 28.48 6.54 20.68
CA ASN A 119 29.77 6.76 20.03
C ASN A 119 30.28 8.19 20.27
N ASN A 120 29.46 9.20 20.08
CA ASN A 120 29.82 10.60 20.27
C ASN A 120 30.16 10.91 21.74
N THR A 121 29.36 10.41 22.68
CA THR A 121 29.57 10.60 24.12
C THR A 121 30.87 9.94 24.57
N PHE A 122 31.12 8.72 24.12
CA PHE A 122 32.33 7.98 24.42
C PHE A 122 33.59 8.67 23.89
N VAL A 123 33.60 9.05 22.62
CA VAL A 123 34.74 9.72 21.97
C VAL A 123 35.09 11.01 22.69
N SER A 124 34.08 11.81 23.09
CA SER A 124 34.30 13.04 23.84
C SER A 124 34.92 12.78 25.22
N THR A 125 34.41 11.78 25.96
CA THR A 125 34.88 11.42 27.30
C THR A 125 36.31 10.86 27.28
N VAL A 126 36.62 9.97 26.35
CA VAL A 126 37.98 9.41 26.19
C VAL A 126 38.98 10.47 25.74
N SER A 127 38.60 11.39 24.87
CA SER A 127 39.46 12.50 24.44
C SER A 127 39.79 13.43 25.59
N GLU A 128 38.83 13.71 26.51
CA GLU A 128 39.07 14.53 27.69
C GLU A 128 40.04 13.87 28.66
N VAL A 129 39.89 12.55 28.90
CA VAL A 129 40.74 11.79 29.79
C VAL A 129 42.16 11.61 29.25
N LEU A 130 42.28 11.31 27.95
CA LEU A 130 43.61 11.25 27.28
C LEU A 130 44.36 12.58 27.37
N THR A 131 43.64 13.70 27.22
CA THR A 131 44.22 15.03 27.37
C THR A 131 44.72 15.29 28.80
N LYS A 132 43.97 14.83 29.81
CA LYS A 132 44.37 14.91 31.23
C LYS A 132 45.53 13.96 31.55
N ALA A 133 45.56 12.76 31.03
CA ALA A 133 46.62 11.77 31.24
C ALA A 133 47.94 12.20 30.60
N VAL A 134 47.91 12.80 29.40
CA VAL A 134 49.09 13.38 28.73
C VAL A 134 49.71 14.53 29.56
N ASN A 135 48.88 15.36 30.15
CA ASN A 135 49.36 16.46 31.02
C ASN A 135 49.96 15.98 32.36
N SER A 136 49.58 14.80 32.86
CA SER A 136 50.13 14.24 34.10
C SER A 136 51.41 13.41 33.89
N ALA A 137 51.67 12.96 32.68
CA ALA A 137 52.85 12.16 32.34
C ALA A 137 54.13 12.98 32.09
N ASN A 138 54.04 14.30 32.19
CA ASN A 138 55.13 15.22 31.87
C ASN A 138 56.33 15.22 32.86
N ASP A 139 56.27 14.46 33.93
CA ASP A 139 57.32 14.52 34.97
C ASP A 139 58.28 13.30 35.00
N THR A 140 58.19 12.32 34.10
CA THR A 140 59.00 11.07 34.24
C THR A 140 59.60 10.52 32.96
N ILE A 141 60.10 11.31 32.02
CA ILE A 141 60.66 10.72 30.77
C ILE A 141 62.02 11.33 30.35
N ASN A 142 63.08 10.66 30.71
CA ASN A 142 64.40 10.86 30.09
C ASN A 142 65.06 9.50 29.86
N GLY A 143 64.89 8.91 28.70
CA GLY A 143 65.67 7.70 28.35
C GLY A 143 65.37 6.90 27.09
N LYS A 144 64.22 7.03 26.47
CA LYS A 144 63.86 6.16 25.27
C LYS A 144 63.39 6.94 24.03
N THR A 145 63.84 8.14 23.84
CA THR A 145 63.21 9.09 22.90
C THR A 145 63.53 8.84 21.44
N ASN A 146 64.70 8.36 21.07
CA ASN A 146 65.05 8.26 19.67
C ASN A 146 64.39 7.12 18.92
N SER A 147 64.13 5.98 19.57
CA SER A 147 63.37 4.86 18.94
C SER A 147 61.88 5.20 18.85
N PHE A 148 61.32 5.79 19.90
CA PHE A 148 59.93 6.21 19.93
C PHE A 148 59.59 7.30 18.90
N VAL A 149 60.43 8.32 18.74
CA VAL A 149 60.22 9.41 17.76
C VAL A 149 60.30 8.84 16.34
N ASN A 150 61.25 7.93 16.06
CA ASN A 150 61.36 7.34 14.73
C ASN A 150 60.20 6.38 14.43
N GLU A 151 59.77 5.53 15.38
CA GLU A 151 58.64 4.63 15.22
C GLU A 151 57.31 5.39 15.15
N THR A 152 57.08 6.39 16.01
CA THR A 152 55.88 7.22 15.98
C THR A 152 55.81 8.08 14.73
N THR A 153 56.94 8.62 14.26
CA THR A 153 56.98 9.35 13.00
C THR A 153 56.65 8.44 11.80
N ALA A 154 57.19 7.22 11.78
CA ALA A 154 56.88 6.23 10.73
C ALA A 154 55.40 5.83 10.74
N GLU A 155 54.76 5.66 11.91
CA GLU A 155 53.35 5.38 12.04
C GLU A 155 52.47 6.60 11.72
N LEU A 156 52.91 7.82 12.06
CA LEU A 156 52.26 9.06 11.64
C LEU A 156 52.28 9.21 10.10
N ASP A 157 53.44 8.96 9.47
CA ASP A 157 53.58 9.00 8.02
C ASP A 157 52.72 7.94 7.31
N LYS A 158 52.55 6.75 7.95
CA LYS A 158 51.67 5.72 7.46
C LYS A 158 50.19 6.10 7.64
N THR A 159 49.84 6.69 8.79
CA THR A 159 48.49 7.21 9.05
C THR A 159 48.16 8.34 8.10
N GLN A 160 49.08 9.23 7.81
CA GLN A 160 48.93 10.30 6.81
C GLN A 160 48.67 9.75 5.42
N LYS A 161 49.42 8.71 4.98
CA LYS A 161 49.15 8.00 3.73
C LYS A 161 47.76 7.36 3.68
N ASN A 162 47.33 6.78 4.81
CA ASN A 162 45.97 6.17 4.89
C ASN A 162 44.89 7.27 4.82
N VAL A 163 45.07 8.42 5.48
CA VAL A 163 44.13 9.56 5.39
C VAL A 163 44.09 10.10 3.96
N SER A 164 45.24 10.25 3.30
CA SER A 164 45.29 10.65 1.90
C SER A 164 44.57 9.66 0.97
N LEU A 165 44.72 8.36 1.22
CA LEU A 165 44.02 7.32 0.44
C LEU A 165 42.49 7.38 0.67
N ILE A 166 42.05 7.60 1.92
CA ILE A 166 40.64 7.78 2.24
C ILE A 166 40.09 9.02 1.54
N ARG A 167 40.82 10.14 1.53
CA ARG A 167 40.44 11.35 0.84
C ARG A 167 40.28 11.13 -0.68
N SER A 168 41.24 10.44 -1.29
CA SER A 168 41.14 10.05 -2.71
C SER A 168 39.90 9.18 -2.98
N THR A 169 39.59 8.25 -2.08
CA THR A 169 38.37 7.44 -2.21
C THR A 169 37.09 8.28 -2.07
N ILE A 170 37.09 9.27 -1.19
CA ILE A 170 35.97 10.22 -1.02
C ILE A 170 35.79 11.07 -2.29
N GLU A 171 36.89 11.57 -2.87
CA GLU A 171 36.85 12.30 -4.13
C GLU A 171 36.30 11.46 -5.29
N ASP A 172 36.68 10.19 -5.39
CA ASP A 172 36.17 9.25 -6.38
C ASP A 172 34.67 8.98 -6.17
N LEU A 173 34.23 8.82 -4.92
CA LEU A 173 32.81 8.66 -4.57
C LEU A 173 32.00 9.93 -4.86
N ASP A 174 32.52 11.12 -4.53
CA ASP A 174 31.86 12.41 -4.85
C ASP A 174 31.70 12.57 -6.36
N ALA A 175 32.74 12.22 -7.14
CA ALA A 175 32.69 12.24 -8.60
C ALA A 175 31.66 11.25 -9.18
N GLN A 176 31.53 10.05 -8.60
CA GLN A 176 30.51 9.09 -9.02
C GLN A 176 29.10 9.60 -8.69
N LEU A 177 28.89 10.13 -7.49
CA LEU A 177 27.61 10.69 -7.06
C LEU A 177 27.23 11.96 -7.85
N ALA A 178 28.21 12.73 -8.35
CA ALA A 178 27.96 13.89 -9.20
C ALA A 178 27.23 13.53 -10.51
N ASN A 179 27.35 12.28 -10.96
CA ASN A 179 26.69 11.80 -12.18
C ASN A 179 25.24 11.33 -11.95
N VAL A 180 24.81 11.13 -10.68
CA VAL A 180 23.46 10.67 -10.35
C VAL A 180 22.37 11.60 -10.90
N PRO A 181 22.44 12.94 -10.76
CA PRO A 181 21.44 13.85 -11.33
C PRO A 181 21.29 13.73 -12.85
N GLN A 182 22.38 13.47 -13.57
CA GLN A 182 22.31 13.27 -15.03
C GLN A 182 21.61 11.95 -15.39
N GLN A 183 21.84 10.91 -14.60
CA GLN A 183 21.19 9.60 -14.80
C GLN A 183 19.69 9.67 -14.44
N THR A 184 19.34 10.34 -13.34
CA THR A 184 17.95 10.57 -12.96
C THR A 184 17.21 11.45 -13.95
N GLN A 185 17.88 12.44 -14.55
CA GLN A 185 17.31 13.27 -15.61
C GLN A 185 16.95 12.43 -16.86
N SER A 186 17.80 11.48 -17.24
CA SER A 186 17.50 10.56 -18.34
C SER A 186 16.29 9.68 -18.02
N ALA A 187 16.16 9.23 -16.75
CA ALA A 187 15.00 8.50 -16.30
C ALA A 187 13.72 9.36 -16.34
N ARG A 188 13.80 10.63 -15.92
CA ARG A 188 12.66 11.57 -15.99
C ARG A 188 12.22 11.83 -17.42
N GLN A 189 13.17 11.94 -18.37
CA GLN A 189 12.82 12.04 -19.79
C GLN A 189 12.05 10.81 -20.27
N ALA A 190 12.56 9.59 -19.97
CA ALA A 190 11.88 8.36 -20.30
C ALA A 190 10.49 8.27 -19.65
N MET A 191 10.33 8.73 -18.41
CA MET A 191 9.03 8.78 -17.73
C MET A 191 8.07 9.79 -18.35
N ASN A 192 8.55 10.94 -18.80
CA ASN A 192 7.73 11.90 -19.55
C ASN A 192 7.23 11.27 -20.87
N ASP A 193 8.08 10.50 -21.54
CA ASP A 193 7.68 9.77 -22.75
C ASP A 193 6.61 8.70 -22.45
N VAL A 194 6.72 7.99 -21.30
CA VAL A 194 5.65 7.10 -20.80
C VAL A 194 4.34 7.87 -20.59
N GLN A 195 4.42 9.04 -19.96
CA GLN A 195 3.24 9.86 -19.68
C GLN A 195 2.57 10.33 -20.98
N LEU A 196 3.36 10.75 -21.97
CA LEU A 196 2.88 11.15 -23.28
C LEU A 196 2.26 9.96 -24.04
N ALA A 197 2.90 8.80 -23.97
CA ALA A 197 2.39 7.56 -24.56
C ALA A 197 1.08 7.13 -23.88
N ALA A 198 1.01 7.18 -22.55
CA ALA A 198 -0.19 6.90 -21.79
C ALA A 198 -1.34 7.87 -22.13
N ALA A 199 -1.05 9.17 -22.21
CA ALA A 199 -2.05 10.17 -22.61
C ALA A 199 -2.57 9.93 -24.04
N SER A 200 -1.68 9.53 -24.95
CA SER A 200 -2.05 9.19 -26.34
C SER A 200 -2.88 7.91 -26.40
N ALA A 201 -2.51 6.89 -25.63
CA ALA A 201 -3.28 5.66 -25.47
C ALA A 201 -4.67 5.95 -24.88
N GLY A 202 -4.76 6.78 -23.86
CA GLY A 202 -6.01 7.21 -23.24
C GLY A 202 -6.95 7.90 -24.24
N LYS A 203 -6.41 8.80 -25.07
CA LYS A 203 -7.17 9.43 -26.16
C LYS A 203 -7.64 8.40 -27.21
N GLY A 204 -6.77 7.47 -27.58
CA GLY A 204 -7.13 6.38 -28.50
C GLY A 204 -8.27 5.51 -27.95
N LEU A 205 -8.22 5.18 -26.65
CA LEU A 205 -9.26 4.41 -25.97
C LEU A 205 -10.60 5.17 -25.88
N ALA A 206 -10.56 6.47 -25.60
CA ALA A 206 -11.75 7.32 -25.60
C ALA A 206 -12.38 7.40 -27.01
N ASN A 207 -11.55 7.51 -28.05
CA ASN A 207 -12.01 7.47 -29.44
C ASN A 207 -12.62 6.09 -29.80
N THR A 208 -12.00 5.01 -29.30
CA THR A 208 -12.53 3.64 -29.46
C THR A 208 -13.89 3.50 -28.79
N ALA A 209 -14.05 3.98 -27.57
CA ALA A 209 -15.33 3.97 -26.84
C ALA A 209 -16.42 4.76 -27.61
N THR A 210 -16.06 5.93 -28.14
CA THR A 210 -16.96 6.73 -28.98
C THR A 210 -17.34 6.00 -30.26
N ALA A 211 -16.38 5.34 -30.91
CA ALA A 211 -16.62 4.55 -32.12
C ALA A 211 -17.54 3.35 -31.84
N ILE A 212 -17.35 2.66 -30.72
CA ILE A 212 -18.20 1.57 -30.27
C ILE A 212 -19.63 2.07 -30.03
N GLY A 213 -19.80 3.20 -29.35
CA GLY A 213 -21.11 3.82 -29.13
C GLY A 213 -21.81 4.18 -30.45
N THR A 214 -21.04 4.72 -31.39
CA THR A 214 -21.54 5.01 -32.77
C THR A 214 -21.96 3.74 -33.49
N ALA A 215 -21.16 2.67 -33.35
CA ALA A 215 -21.45 1.37 -33.91
C ALA A 215 -22.74 0.74 -33.35
N GLN A 216 -22.90 0.78 -32.02
CA GLN A 216 -24.09 0.29 -31.32
C GLN A 216 -25.33 1.07 -31.75
N ASN A 217 -25.24 2.41 -31.81
CA ASN A 217 -26.34 3.24 -32.29
C ASN A 217 -26.67 2.96 -33.76
N GLY A 218 -25.66 2.79 -34.62
CA GLY A 218 -25.83 2.39 -35.99
C GLY A 218 -26.51 1.01 -36.15
N LEU A 219 -26.09 0.06 -35.30
CA LEU A 219 -26.66 -1.28 -35.23
C LEU A 219 -28.13 -1.26 -34.80
N ASN A 220 -28.45 -0.46 -33.77
CA ASN A 220 -29.83 -0.28 -33.30
C ASN A 220 -30.73 0.36 -34.39
N THR A 221 -30.21 1.39 -35.07
CA THR A 221 -30.90 2.04 -36.20
C THR A 221 -31.11 1.08 -37.33
N PHE A 222 -30.09 0.29 -37.67
CA PHE A 222 -30.17 -0.75 -38.66
C PHE A 222 -31.23 -1.80 -38.30
N THR A 223 -31.18 -2.29 -37.05
CA THR A 223 -32.13 -3.31 -36.56
C THR A 223 -33.58 -2.79 -36.71
N SER A 224 -33.80 -1.55 -36.28
CA SER A 224 -35.09 -0.89 -36.42
C SER A 224 -35.52 -0.77 -37.90
N ASN A 225 -34.63 -0.26 -38.74
CA ASN A 225 -34.91 -0.05 -40.16
C ASN A 225 -35.08 -1.35 -40.92
N ALA A 226 -34.23 -2.36 -40.60
CA ALA A 226 -34.33 -3.70 -41.22
C ALA A 226 -35.64 -4.41 -40.84
N ASN A 227 -36.04 -4.33 -39.58
CA ASN A 227 -37.32 -4.89 -39.14
C ASN A 227 -38.51 -4.17 -39.80
N THR A 228 -38.46 -2.84 -39.87
CA THR A 228 -39.49 -2.03 -40.54
C THR A 228 -39.52 -2.32 -42.05
N ALA A 229 -38.35 -2.47 -42.67
CA ALA A 229 -38.25 -2.82 -44.12
C ALA A 229 -38.78 -4.21 -44.41
N LEU A 230 -38.52 -5.18 -43.51
CA LEU A 230 -39.02 -6.55 -43.61
C LEU A 230 -40.56 -6.62 -43.44
N GLU A 231 -41.13 -5.70 -42.68
CA GLU A 231 -42.57 -5.58 -42.52
C GLU A 231 -43.27 -4.89 -43.71
N ASN A 232 -42.62 -3.89 -44.30
CA ASN A 232 -43.23 -3.03 -45.33
C ASN A 232 -42.86 -3.40 -46.79
N GLY A 233 -42.03 -4.41 -47.04
CA GLY A 233 -41.72 -4.92 -48.36
C GLY A 233 -40.45 -4.39 -49.04
N SER A 234 -40.14 -4.89 -50.23
CA SER A 234 -38.83 -4.83 -50.89
C SER A 234 -38.25 -3.46 -51.25
N GLY A 235 -39.05 -2.39 -51.22
CA GLY A 235 -38.55 -1.03 -51.56
C GLY A 235 -37.66 -0.40 -50.51
N LEU A 236 -37.84 -0.77 -49.22
CA LEU A 236 -37.10 -0.23 -48.10
C LEU A 236 -35.80 -0.99 -47.76
N ILE A 237 -35.66 -2.20 -48.27
CA ILE A 237 -34.46 -3.04 -48.05
C ILE A 237 -33.20 -2.37 -48.64
N SER A 238 -33.32 -1.72 -49.81
CA SER A 238 -32.20 -1.03 -50.45
C SER A 238 -31.70 0.16 -49.64
N GLN A 239 -32.61 0.91 -49.03
CA GLN A 239 -32.24 2.06 -48.18
C GLN A 239 -31.58 1.58 -46.88
N ALA A 240 -32.18 0.60 -46.21
CA ALA A 240 -31.62 0.04 -44.98
C ALA A 240 -30.22 -0.58 -45.17
N ALA A 241 -30.00 -1.23 -46.34
CA ALA A 241 -28.69 -1.77 -46.72
C ALA A 241 -27.65 -0.67 -46.91
N SER A 242 -28.02 0.44 -47.54
CA SER A 242 -27.15 1.61 -47.72
C SER A 242 -26.76 2.25 -46.39
N ASP A 243 -27.74 2.48 -45.52
CA ASP A 243 -27.53 3.10 -44.21
C ASP A 243 -26.68 2.21 -43.29
N THR A 244 -26.86 0.91 -43.37
CA THR A 244 -26.07 -0.08 -42.65
C THR A 244 -24.63 -0.11 -43.15
N THR A 245 -24.41 -0.22 -44.42
CA THR A 245 -23.07 -0.21 -45.01
C THR A 245 -22.33 1.08 -44.61
N THR A 246 -23.01 2.21 -44.64
CA THR A 246 -22.46 3.50 -44.20
C THR A 246 -22.09 3.48 -42.71
N SER A 247 -22.95 2.93 -41.88
CA SER A 247 -22.72 2.82 -40.41
C SER A 247 -21.56 1.87 -40.12
N ILE A 248 -21.52 0.72 -40.76
CA ILE A 248 -20.41 -0.25 -40.62
C ILE A 248 -19.08 0.37 -41.09
N ASN A 249 -19.06 1.08 -42.20
CA ASN A 249 -17.85 1.73 -42.69
C ASN A 249 -17.34 2.81 -41.72
N LYS A 250 -18.23 3.57 -41.09
CA LYS A 250 -17.84 4.52 -40.01
C LYS A 250 -17.21 3.81 -38.84
N VAL A 251 -17.77 2.68 -38.40
CA VAL A 251 -17.21 1.84 -37.32
C VAL A 251 -15.86 1.31 -37.70
N THR A 252 -15.73 0.70 -38.89
CA THR A 252 -14.45 0.16 -39.37
C THR A 252 -13.36 1.22 -39.41
N THR A 253 -13.69 2.41 -39.93
CA THR A 253 -12.74 3.54 -39.99
C THR A 253 -12.32 3.99 -38.56
N ALA A 254 -13.28 4.11 -37.65
CA ALA A 254 -12.98 4.53 -36.25
C ALA A 254 -12.15 3.48 -35.51
N VAL A 255 -12.48 2.20 -35.67
CA VAL A 255 -11.73 1.07 -35.08
C VAL A 255 -10.30 1.00 -35.64
N SER A 256 -10.15 1.17 -36.96
CA SER A 256 -8.82 1.18 -37.61
C SER A 256 -7.95 2.37 -37.12
N SER A 257 -8.56 3.54 -36.94
CA SER A 257 -7.87 4.71 -36.40
C SER A 257 -7.42 4.48 -34.93
N ALA A 258 -8.29 3.86 -34.12
CA ALA A 258 -7.96 3.51 -32.75
C ALA A 258 -6.83 2.47 -32.67
N SER A 259 -6.85 1.46 -33.57
CA SER A 259 -5.76 0.47 -33.68
C SER A 259 -4.42 1.14 -34.03
N GLY A 260 -4.42 2.06 -35.01
CA GLY A 260 -3.22 2.80 -35.37
C GLY A 260 -2.63 3.62 -34.20
N THR A 261 -3.51 4.28 -33.43
CA THR A 261 -3.11 5.03 -32.24
C THR A 261 -2.56 4.11 -31.14
N ALA A 262 -3.18 2.95 -30.92
CA ALA A 262 -2.72 1.94 -29.97
C ALA A 262 -1.34 1.38 -30.37
N GLN A 263 -1.12 1.08 -31.63
CA GLN A 263 0.19 0.62 -32.14
C GLN A 263 1.30 1.66 -31.94
N GLN A 264 1.00 2.94 -32.11
CA GLN A 264 1.96 4.01 -31.86
C GLN A 264 2.28 4.13 -30.37
N ALA A 265 1.27 3.99 -29.50
CA ALA A 265 1.46 3.95 -28.05
C ALA A 265 2.31 2.75 -27.62
N VAL A 266 2.08 1.57 -28.20
CA VAL A 266 2.90 0.35 -28.00
C VAL A 266 4.37 0.62 -28.34
N SER A 267 4.63 1.21 -29.51
CA SER A 267 6.01 1.51 -29.95
C SER A 267 6.73 2.47 -29.00
N ASN A 268 6.04 3.53 -28.58
CA ASN A 268 6.60 4.51 -27.63
C ASN A 268 6.86 3.86 -26.26
N MET A 269 5.92 3.07 -25.77
CA MET A 269 6.03 2.38 -24.47
C MET A 269 7.15 1.35 -24.45
N GLN A 270 7.37 0.63 -25.55
CA GLN A 270 8.50 -0.30 -25.69
C GLN A 270 9.84 0.43 -25.55
N SER A 271 10.00 1.54 -26.25
CA SER A 271 11.23 2.35 -26.17
C SER A 271 11.51 2.83 -24.74
N VAL A 272 10.47 3.19 -24.02
CA VAL A 272 10.58 3.64 -22.62
C VAL A 272 10.98 2.48 -21.70
N THR A 273 10.32 1.34 -21.83
CA THR A 273 10.63 0.14 -21.03
C THR A 273 12.08 -0.29 -21.22
N ASP A 274 12.56 -0.25 -22.46
CA ASP A 274 13.95 -0.59 -22.80
C ASP A 274 14.94 0.43 -22.23
N SER A 275 14.62 1.73 -22.31
CA SER A 275 15.45 2.81 -21.75
C SER A 275 15.52 2.74 -20.22
N ASN A 276 14.39 2.44 -19.56
CA ASN A 276 14.34 2.23 -18.12
C ASN A 276 15.17 1.01 -17.68
N ALA A 277 15.10 -0.09 -18.41
CA ALA A 277 15.92 -1.27 -18.13
C ALA A 277 17.42 -0.97 -18.17
N GLN A 278 17.85 -0.19 -19.19
CA GLN A 278 19.24 0.25 -19.30
C GLN A 278 19.66 1.18 -18.16
N LEU A 279 18.76 2.06 -17.72
CA LEU A 279 19.02 2.95 -16.58
C LEU A 279 19.13 2.16 -15.27
N ILE A 280 18.21 1.22 -15.02
CA ILE A 280 18.25 0.34 -13.86
C ILE A 280 19.58 -0.41 -13.78
N GLU A 281 20.05 -0.94 -14.91
CA GLU A 281 21.34 -1.63 -14.99
C GLU A 281 22.52 -0.70 -14.65
N LYS A 282 22.47 0.55 -15.12
CA LYS A 282 23.49 1.54 -14.77
C LYS A 282 23.44 1.93 -13.29
N LEU A 283 22.24 2.06 -12.72
CA LEU A 283 22.05 2.38 -11.29
C LEU A 283 22.56 1.27 -10.38
N LYS A 284 22.41 -0.01 -10.77
CA LYS A 284 22.95 -1.16 -10.04
C LYS A 284 24.48 -1.08 -9.84
N ASN A 285 25.16 -0.42 -10.75
CA ASN A 285 26.61 -0.28 -10.70
C ASN A 285 27.09 0.94 -9.91
N VAL A 286 26.20 1.78 -9.36
CA VAL A 286 26.56 3.05 -8.70
C VAL A 286 26.88 2.87 -7.22
N SER A 287 26.20 1.95 -6.52
CA SER A 287 26.45 1.70 -5.08
C SER A 287 25.74 0.43 -4.57
N ASP A 288 26.44 -0.31 -3.70
CA ASP A 288 25.89 -1.46 -2.97
C ASP A 288 25.09 -1.07 -1.69
N ASN A 289 24.86 0.22 -1.46
CA ASN A 289 24.13 0.70 -0.30
C ASN A 289 22.67 0.25 -0.34
N ALA A 290 22.16 -0.28 0.79
CA ALA A 290 20.80 -0.83 0.91
C ALA A 290 19.68 0.16 0.53
N GLN A 291 19.88 1.47 0.74
CA GLN A 291 18.90 2.50 0.36
C GLN A 291 18.80 2.66 -1.17
N TYR A 292 19.91 2.56 -1.88
CA TYR A 292 19.92 2.58 -3.35
C TYR A 292 19.31 1.31 -3.92
N GLN A 293 19.54 0.16 -3.28
CA GLN A 293 18.94 -1.10 -3.70
C GLN A 293 17.41 -1.10 -3.60
N ASP A 294 16.83 -0.46 -2.57
CA ASP A 294 15.37 -0.30 -2.47
C ASP A 294 14.80 0.61 -3.58
N ILE A 295 15.52 1.67 -3.93
CA ILE A 295 15.15 2.56 -5.06
C ILE A 295 15.23 1.80 -6.39
N ILE A 296 16.30 1.07 -6.62
CA ILE A 296 16.48 0.24 -7.81
C ILE A 296 15.34 -0.77 -7.93
N LYS A 297 15.00 -1.45 -6.83
CA LYS A 297 13.88 -2.40 -6.79
C LYS A 297 12.55 -1.75 -7.13
N LYS A 298 12.26 -0.57 -6.60
CA LYS A 298 11.05 0.19 -6.96
C LYS A 298 11.01 0.59 -8.44
N LEU A 299 12.15 0.95 -9.00
CA LEU A 299 12.28 1.22 -10.43
C LEU A 299 12.06 -0.05 -11.27
N GLU A 300 12.58 -1.19 -10.82
CA GLU A 300 12.34 -2.49 -11.46
C GLU A 300 10.86 -2.87 -11.43
N ASP A 301 10.20 -2.75 -10.29
CA ASP A 301 8.77 -3.03 -10.15
C ASP A 301 7.93 -2.12 -11.05
N THR A 302 8.32 -0.84 -11.15
CA THR A 302 7.69 0.13 -12.06
C THR A 302 7.88 -0.26 -13.52
N ASN A 303 9.09 -0.66 -13.90
CA ASN A 303 9.38 -1.09 -15.27
C ASN A 303 8.65 -2.40 -15.63
N ASN A 304 8.55 -3.32 -14.69
CA ASN A 304 7.76 -4.55 -14.86
C ASN A 304 6.26 -4.25 -15.03
N THR A 305 5.73 -3.27 -14.30
CA THR A 305 4.35 -2.81 -14.45
C THR A 305 4.14 -2.17 -15.82
N ALA A 306 5.08 -1.35 -16.28
CA ALA A 306 5.07 -0.75 -17.62
C ALA A 306 5.12 -1.81 -18.73
N ALA A 307 5.92 -2.87 -18.55
CA ALA A 307 5.98 -4.01 -19.46
C ALA A 307 4.64 -4.80 -19.50
N GLY A 308 3.98 -4.95 -18.35
CA GLY A 308 2.62 -5.51 -18.28
C GLY A 308 1.62 -4.68 -19.10
N THR A 309 1.59 -3.38 -18.87
CA THR A 309 0.73 -2.44 -19.63
C THR A 309 1.02 -2.48 -21.14
N LEU A 310 2.27 -2.63 -21.53
CA LEU A 310 2.66 -2.79 -22.95
C LEU A 310 2.06 -4.07 -23.55
N ASN A 311 2.07 -5.16 -22.80
CA ASN A 311 1.46 -6.42 -23.26
C ASN A 311 -0.07 -6.29 -23.42
N ASP A 312 -0.73 -5.59 -22.49
CA ASP A 312 -2.18 -5.33 -22.56
C ASP A 312 -2.53 -4.44 -23.77
N LEU A 313 -1.71 -3.43 -24.07
CA LEU A 313 -1.85 -2.60 -25.26
C LEU A 313 -1.67 -3.38 -26.58
N LYS A 314 -0.73 -4.32 -26.61
CA LYS A 314 -0.57 -5.24 -27.78
C LYS A 314 -1.82 -6.06 -27.97
N THR A 315 -2.32 -6.69 -26.91
CA THR A 315 -3.55 -7.50 -26.94
C THR A 315 -4.76 -6.68 -27.39
N LEU A 316 -4.88 -5.42 -26.92
CA LEU A 316 -5.96 -4.52 -27.37
C LEU A 316 -5.85 -4.23 -28.86
N SER A 317 -4.66 -3.93 -29.36
CA SER A 317 -4.44 -3.65 -30.80
C SER A 317 -4.82 -4.83 -31.68
N GLU A 318 -4.41 -6.04 -31.27
CA GLU A 318 -4.75 -7.29 -31.97
C GLU A 318 -6.25 -7.57 -31.95
N ASN A 319 -6.91 -7.42 -30.80
CA ASN A 319 -8.35 -7.60 -30.65
C ASN A 319 -9.15 -6.57 -31.49
N THR A 320 -8.67 -5.33 -31.52
CA THR A 320 -9.28 -4.26 -32.31
C THR A 320 -9.19 -4.54 -33.80
N GLN A 321 -8.05 -5.03 -34.29
CA GLN A 321 -7.88 -5.45 -35.70
C GLN A 321 -8.78 -6.63 -36.03
N SER A 322 -8.82 -7.66 -35.20
CA SER A 322 -9.69 -8.82 -35.38
C SER A 322 -11.18 -8.44 -35.43
N THR A 323 -11.58 -7.45 -34.62
CA THR A 323 -12.94 -6.91 -34.63
C THR A 323 -13.24 -6.16 -35.93
N SER A 324 -12.29 -5.33 -36.43
CA SER A 324 -12.42 -4.62 -37.73
C SER A 324 -12.63 -5.60 -38.89
N ASP A 325 -11.84 -6.67 -38.88
CA ASP A 325 -11.93 -7.71 -39.92
C ASP A 325 -13.29 -8.44 -39.87
N SER A 326 -13.78 -8.71 -38.66
CA SER A 326 -15.09 -9.35 -38.44
C SER A 326 -16.25 -8.46 -38.91
N VAL A 327 -16.17 -7.14 -38.63
CA VAL A 327 -17.14 -6.14 -39.06
C VAL A 327 -17.15 -5.99 -40.61
N SER A 328 -15.96 -5.98 -41.23
CA SER A 328 -15.81 -5.91 -42.69
C SER A 328 -16.38 -7.14 -43.38
N LYS A 329 -16.15 -8.32 -42.78
CA LYS A 329 -16.74 -9.57 -43.28
C LYS A 329 -18.26 -9.56 -43.17
N LEU A 330 -18.80 -9.07 -42.01
CA LEU A 330 -20.24 -8.93 -41.82
C LEU A 330 -20.87 -7.99 -42.86
N ALA A 331 -20.20 -6.88 -43.24
CA ALA A 331 -20.66 -5.97 -44.28
C ALA A 331 -20.78 -6.68 -45.64
N THR A 332 -19.79 -7.50 -45.96
CA THR A 332 -19.76 -8.27 -47.22
C THR A 332 -20.85 -9.35 -47.22
N ASP A 333 -20.97 -10.09 -46.12
CA ASP A 333 -21.98 -11.17 -45.98
C ASP A 333 -23.41 -10.58 -46.00
N PHE A 334 -23.60 -9.41 -45.39
CA PHE A 334 -24.87 -8.69 -45.39
C PHE A 334 -25.24 -8.21 -46.79
N ASN A 335 -24.30 -7.59 -47.50
CA ASN A 335 -24.56 -7.13 -48.88
C ASN A 335 -24.91 -8.30 -49.80
N THR A 336 -24.22 -9.43 -49.66
CA THR A 336 -24.49 -10.66 -50.39
C THR A 336 -25.86 -11.25 -50.02
N SER A 337 -26.21 -11.26 -48.73
CA SER A 337 -27.50 -11.75 -48.24
C SER A 337 -28.66 -10.86 -48.66
N THR A 338 -28.46 -9.53 -48.73
CA THR A 338 -29.48 -8.58 -49.20
C THR A 338 -29.86 -8.83 -50.65
N GLN A 339 -28.88 -9.12 -51.50
CA GLN A 339 -29.13 -9.45 -52.89
C GLN A 339 -29.82 -10.81 -53.09
N ASN A 340 -29.52 -11.77 -52.21
CA ASN A 340 -30.16 -13.10 -52.25
C ASN A 340 -31.52 -13.15 -51.51
N SER A 341 -31.79 -12.19 -50.60
CA SER A 341 -32.93 -12.22 -49.65
C SER A 341 -34.25 -11.71 -50.20
N LEU A 342 -34.26 -11.13 -51.36
CA LEU A 342 -35.53 -10.88 -52.10
C LEU A 342 -36.36 -12.18 -52.31
N LYS A 343 -35.74 -13.33 -52.13
CA LYS A 343 -36.33 -14.66 -52.28
C LYS A 343 -36.73 -15.39 -51.02
N SER A 344 -36.23 -14.93 -49.83
CA SER A 344 -36.44 -15.67 -48.55
C SER A 344 -36.53 -14.74 -47.35
N MET A 345 -37.53 -13.84 -47.32
CA MET A 345 -37.72 -12.82 -46.26
C MET A 345 -37.88 -13.39 -44.83
N GLY A 346 -38.41 -14.59 -44.71
CA GLY A 346 -38.60 -15.22 -43.40
C GLY A 346 -37.29 -15.74 -42.77
N ASP A 347 -36.42 -16.33 -43.57
CA ASP A 347 -35.14 -16.89 -43.10
C ASP A 347 -34.10 -15.80 -42.83
N ALA A 348 -34.13 -14.69 -43.59
CA ALA A 348 -33.26 -13.55 -43.37
C ALA A 348 -33.48 -12.89 -42.00
N ARG A 349 -34.75 -12.74 -41.59
CA ARG A 349 -35.10 -12.19 -40.27
C ARG A 349 -34.56 -13.03 -39.12
N ASN A 350 -34.70 -14.36 -39.21
CA ASN A 350 -34.20 -15.29 -38.23
C ASN A 350 -32.67 -15.28 -38.17
N THR A 351 -32.00 -15.33 -39.31
CA THR A 351 -30.53 -15.31 -39.38
C THR A 351 -29.94 -14.00 -38.84
N LEU A 352 -30.58 -12.87 -39.14
CA LEU A 352 -30.15 -11.58 -38.68
C LEU A 352 -30.31 -11.41 -37.15
N ASN A 353 -31.52 -11.71 -36.64
CA ASN A 353 -31.85 -11.45 -35.24
C ASN A 353 -31.32 -12.53 -34.27
N SER A 354 -31.16 -13.78 -34.70
CA SER A 354 -30.70 -14.88 -33.87
C SER A 354 -29.19 -15.15 -33.95
N GLY A 355 -28.55 -14.77 -35.07
CA GLY A 355 -27.12 -15.08 -35.28
C GLY A 355 -26.20 -13.86 -35.34
N ALA A 356 -26.29 -13.07 -36.42
CA ALA A 356 -25.30 -12.05 -36.72
C ALA A 356 -25.34 -10.83 -35.74
N LEU A 357 -26.53 -10.35 -35.39
CA LEU A 357 -26.70 -9.19 -34.55
C LEU A 357 -26.29 -9.45 -33.07
N PRO A 358 -26.69 -10.57 -32.42
CA PRO A 358 -26.22 -10.89 -31.10
C PRO A 358 -24.70 -11.09 -31.02
N GLN A 359 -24.10 -11.73 -32.04
CA GLN A 359 -22.64 -11.92 -32.08
C GLN A 359 -21.91 -10.58 -32.22
N LEU A 360 -22.38 -9.70 -33.08
CA LEU A 360 -21.79 -8.37 -33.25
C LEU A 360 -21.95 -7.52 -31.99
N ASN A 361 -23.12 -7.52 -31.37
CA ASN A 361 -23.38 -6.79 -30.14
C ASN A 361 -22.52 -7.34 -28.98
N SER A 362 -22.35 -8.66 -28.89
CA SER A 362 -21.47 -9.30 -27.93
C SER A 362 -20.01 -8.90 -28.17
N GLY A 363 -19.56 -8.91 -29.43
CA GLY A 363 -18.21 -8.47 -29.80
C GLY A 363 -17.94 -7.01 -29.47
N LEU A 364 -18.88 -6.13 -29.79
CA LEU A 364 -18.79 -4.69 -29.44
C LEU A 364 -18.79 -4.46 -27.91
N SER A 365 -19.61 -5.22 -27.18
CA SER A 365 -19.65 -5.14 -25.71
C SER A 365 -18.34 -5.63 -25.08
N SER A 366 -17.75 -6.71 -25.59
CA SER A 366 -16.45 -7.21 -25.15
C SER A 366 -15.33 -6.19 -25.43
N LEU A 367 -15.38 -5.56 -26.60
CA LEU A 367 -14.42 -4.52 -26.96
C LEU A 367 -14.56 -3.28 -26.06
N ALA A 368 -15.80 -2.87 -25.75
CA ALA A 368 -16.06 -1.76 -24.82
C ALA A 368 -15.50 -2.06 -23.41
N MET A 369 -15.71 -3.28 -22.92
CA MET A 369 -15.20 -3.73 -21.62
C MET A 369 -13.67 -3.73 -21.62
N THR A 370 -13.04 -4.27 -22.66
CA THR A 370 -11.56 -4.28 -22.79
C THR A 370 -10.99 -2.86 -22.84
N ALA A 371 -11.62 -1.96 -23.61
CA ALA A 371 -11.21 -0.56 -23.67
C ALA A 371 -11.36 0.15 -22.32
N GLY A 372 -12.44 -0.15 -21.58
CA GLY A 372 -12.66 0.37 -20.22
C GLY A 372 -11.60 -0.11 -19.22
N THR A 373 -11.31 -1.41 -19.22
CA THR A 373 -10.27 -1.99 -18.35
C THR A 373 -8.91 -1.39 -18.65
N LEU A 374 -8.58 -1.26 -19.92
CA LEU A 374 -7.29 -0.71 -20.34
C LEU A 374 -7.17 0.79 -20.06
N SER A 375 -8.28 1.54 -20.17
CA SER A 375 -8.30 2.96 -19.73
C SER A 375 -7.97 3.10 -18.26
N GLY A 376 -8.48 2.20 -17.40
CA GLY A 376 -8.10 2.13 -15.98
C GLY A 376 -6.60 1.85 -15.79
N THR A 377 -6.05 0.90 -16.54
CA THR A 377 -4.61 0.57 -16.49
C THR A 377 -3.75 1.75 -16.94
N VAL A 378 -4.12 2.44 -18.00
CA VAL A 378 -3.42 3.64 -18.50
C VAL A 378 -3.45 4.77 -17.47
N THR A 379 -4.58 4.96 -16.80
CA THR A 379 -4.70 5.95 -15.71
C THR A 379 -3.80 5.58 -14.52
N SER A 380 -3.76 4.30 -14.15
CA SER A 380 -2.88 3.79 -13.08
C SER A 380 -1.40 4.01 -13.42
N GLN A 381 -1.03 3.88 -14.70
CA GLN A 381 0.34 4.13 -15.16
C GLN A 381 0.79 5.58 -14.90
N THR A 382 -0.10 6.55 -15.06
CA THR A 382 0.21 7.96 -14.73
C THR A 382 0.54 8.12 -13.25
N THR A 383 -0.18 7.43 -12.38
CA THR A 383 0.09 7.44 -10.92
C THR A 383 1.47 6.83 -10.63
N VAL A 384 1.80 5.70 -11.26
CA VAL A 384 3.11 5.05 -11.12
C VAL A 384 4.25 5.96 -11.58
N VAL A 385 4.07 6.65 -12.72
CA VAL A 385 5.04 7.64 -13.21
C VAL A 385 5.27 8.75 -12.18
N ASN A 386 4.22 9.31 -11.60
CA ASN A 386 4.34 10.35 -10.58
C ASN A 386 5.06 9.85 -9.31
N GLN A 387 4.75 8.63 -8.86
CA GLN A 387 5.44 8.00 -7.72
C GLN A 387 6.92 7.77 -8.01
N THR A 388 7.25 7.30 -9.21
CA THR A 388 8.64 7.09 -9.61
C THR A 388 9.39 8.42 -9.73
N SER A 389 8.75 9.49 -10.22
CA SER A 389 9.34 10.83 -10.21
C SER A 389 9.71 11.28 -8.81
N ALA A 390 8.81 11.10 -7.84
CA ALA A 390 9.10 11.41 -6.43
C ALA A 390 10.26 10.59 -5.86
N VAL A 391 10.40 9.33 -6.27
CA VAL A 391 11.54 8.47 -5.89
C VAL A 391 12.85 8.98 -6.51
N LEU A 392 12.82 9.43 -7.76
CA LEU A 392 14.00 10.04 -8.41
C LEU A 392 14.39 11.37 -7.75
N ASP A 393 13.41 12.18 -7.31
CA ASP A 393 13.69 13.40 -6.54
C ASP A 393 14.37 13.07 -5.20
N GLN A 394 13.91 12.02 -4.51
CA GLN A 394 14.57 11.54 -3.30
C GLN A 394 15.98 11.00 -3.57
N LEU A 395 16.18 10.31 -4.68
CA LEU A 395 17.51 9.82 -5.07
C LEU A 395 18.49 10.97 -5.31
N ASP A 396 18.06 12.00 -6.05
CA ASP A 396 18.87 13.20 -6.27
C ASP A 396 19.20 13.90 -4.95
N GLN A 397 18.21 14.00 -4.04
CA GLN A 397 18.40 14.59 -2.73
C GLN A 397 19.40 13.78 -1.90
N VAL A 398 19.22 12.46 -1.82
CA VAL A 398 20.14 11.57 -1.09
C VAL A 398 21.55 11.63 -1.68
N ALA A 399 21.68 11.65 -3.02
CA ALA A 399 22.98 11.78 -3.66
C ALA A 399 23.65 13.12 -3.29
N ASN A 400 22.89 14.22 -3.32
CA ASN A 400 23.40 15.54 -2.98
C ASN A 400 23.75 15.67 -1.49
N ASP A 401 22.91 15.13 -0.60
CA ASP A 401 23.16 15.12 0.85
C ASP A 401 24.39 14.25 1.17
N THR A 402 24.53 13.10 0.50
CA THR A 402 25.71 12.24 0.63
C THR A 402 26.97 12.96 0.14
N ARG A 403 26.92 13.65 -1.00
CA ARG A 403 28.03 14.45 -1.51
C ARG A 403 28.43 15.55 -0.52
N THR A 404 27.43 16.25 0.03
CA THR A 404 27.67 17.27 1.06
C THR A 404 28.36 16.67 2.28
N THR A 405 27.93 15.48 2.71
CA THR A 405 28.54 14.75 3.83
C THR A 405 29.98 14.33 3.49
N LEU A 406 30.20 13.79 2.30
CA LEU A 406 31.55 13.41 1.83
C LEU A 406 32.50 14.62 1.78
N GLN A 407 32.05 15.75 1.24
CA GLN A 407 32.83 16.98 1.17
C GLN A 407 33.15 17.54 2.56
N ASN A 408 32.18 17.44 3.52
CA ASN A 408 32.42 17.84 4.89
C ASN A 408 33.41 16.88 5.60
N THR A 409 33.31 15.58 5.29
CA THR A 409 34.24 14.56 5.79
C THR A 409 35.64 14.78 5.22
N ASP A 410 35.76 15.10 3.93
CA ASP A 410 37.04 15.43 3.30
C ASP A 410 37.71 16.63 3.97
N LYS A 411 36.96 17.72 4.21
CA LYS A 411 37.45 18.89 4.95
C LYS A 411 37.91 18.55 6.37
N GLN A 412 37.21 17.66 7.05
CA GLN A 412 37.62 17.19 8.38
C GLN A 412 38.91 16.36 8.31
N LEU A 413 38.99 15.48 7.31
CA LEU A 413 40.19 14.67 7.06
C LEU A 413 41.39 15.54 6.65
N GLU A 414 41.18 16.60 5.89
CA GLU A 414 42.18 17.59 5.59
C GLU A 414 42.72 18.29 6.86
N GLN A 415 41.81 18.63 7.78
CA GLN A 415 42.22 19.17 9.09
C GLN A 415 43.02 18.16 9.91
N VAL A 416 42.61 16.86 9.89
CA VAL A 416 43.34 15.78 10.52
C VAL A 416 44.73 15.62 9.88
N GLU A 417 44.82 15.61 8.55
CA GLU A 417 46.07 15.49 7.82
C GLU A 417 47.02 16.65 8.16
N ASN A 418 46.51 17.91 8.18
CA ASN A 418 47.26 19.07 8.58
C ASN A 418 47.76 19.00 10.02
N LYS A 419 46.92 18.47 10.94
CA LYS A 419 47.32 18.21 12.33
C LYS A 419 48.37 17.10 12.44
N LEU A 420 48.23 16.02 11.65
CA LEU A 420 49.22 14.94 11.60
C LEU A 420 50.59 15.47 11.09
N ILE A 421 50.57 16.33 10.07
CA ILE A 421 51.79 17.02 9.57
C ILE A 421 52.43 17.88 10.66
N THR A 422 51.59 18.65 11.37
CA THR A 422 52.09 19.52 12.46
C THR A 422 52.70 18.64 13.57
N VAL A 423 51.97 17.61 14.02
CA VAL A 423 52.45 16.68 15.06
C VAL A 423 53.72 15.94 14.63
N SER A 424 53.77 15.49 13.36
CA SER A 424 54.97 14.85 12.81
C SER A 424 56.17 15.80 12.79
N THR A 425 55.91 17.09 12.44
CA THR A 425 56.94 18.14 12.40
C THR A 425 57.39 18.48 13.84
N ASP A 426 56.48 18.64 14.76
CA ASP A 426 56.74 18.90 16.16
C ASP A 426 57.48 17.75 16.84
N LEU A 427 57.10 16.48 16.49
CA LEU A 427 57.78 15.29 16.96
C LEU A 427 59.24 15.21 16.43
N LYS A 428 59.43 15.55 15.14
CA LYS A 428 60.78 15.62 14.53
C LYS A 428 61.61 16.74 15.21
N ALA A 429 60.97 17.84 15.54
CA ALA A 429 61.62 18.96 16.31
C ALA A 429 61.96 18.57 17.74
N LEU A 430 61.05 17.81 18.40
CA LEU A 430 61.23 17.26 19.73
C LEU A 430 62.31 16.17 19.79
N GLY A 431 62.49 15.38 18.72
CA GLY A 431 63.55 14.38 18.61
C GLY A 431 64.94 14.98 18.54
N SER A 432 65.07 16.29 18.29
CA SER A 432 66.32 17.04 18.29
C SER A 432 66.67 17.67 19.64
N VAL A 433 65.81 17.58 20.66
CA VAL A 433 66.03 18.18 21.96
C VAL A 433 66.13 17.06 23.01
N ASP A 434 67.22 17.07 23.80
CA ASP A 434 67.54 16.10 24.89
C ASP A 434 66.40 15.91 25.94
N MET A 435 65.34 16.67 25.85
CA MET A 435 64.21 16.70 26.79
C MET A 435 63.19 15.59 26.63
N LEU A 436 63.16 14.89 25.47
CA LEU A 436 62.20 13.81 25.19
C LEU A 436 62.69 12.42 25.61
N LYS A 437 63.94 12.30 26.08
CA LYS A 437 64.50 11.06 26.59
C LYS A 437 63.90 10.56 27.92
N SER A 438 63.03 11.36 28.54
CA SER A 438 62.52 11.03 29.90
C SER A 438 61.10 10.54 29.94
N LEU A 439 60.38 10.38 28.79
CA LEU A 439 58.93 10.20 28.80
C LEU A 439 58.38 8.81 28.41
N THR A 440 59.23 7.79 28.17
CA THR A 440 58.70 6.46 27.83
C THR A 440 59.13 5.38 28.85
N GLY A 441 58.40 5.29 29.94
CA GLY A 441 58.37 4.08 30.78
C GLY A 441 57.41 3.03 30.20
N ASP A 442 57.80 1.80 30.35
CA ASP A 442 57.29 0.54 29.84
C ASP A 442 55.77 0.28 30.11
N SER A 443 54.88 0.84 29.32
CA SER A 443 53.48 0.35 29.24
C SER A 443 52.94 0.60 27.85
N SER A 444 52.95 -0.46 27.05
CA SER A 444 52.48 -0.51 25.67
C SER A 444 50.96 -0.34 25.60
N LEU A 445 50.49 0.87 25.42
CA LEU A 445 49.15 1.11 24.91
C LEU A 445 49.11 0.73 23.42
N ASN A 446 48.33 -0.28 23.06
CA ASN A 446 48.21 -0.79 21.71
C ASN A 446 47.33 0.21 20.89
N THR A 447 48.00 1.18 20.25
CA THR A 447 47.37 2.27 19.47
C THR A 447 46.52 1.76 18.32
N GLU A 448 46.86 0.62 17.75
CA GLU A 448 46.11 0.02 16.61
C GLU A 448 44.75 -0.52 17.07
N LYS A 449 44.68 -1.07 18.28
CA LYS A 449 43.44 -1.53 18.89
C LYS A 449 42.55 -0.38 19.38
N ILE A 450 43.14 0.69 19.89
CA ILE A 450 42.42 1.91 20.31
C ILE A 450 41.79 2.58 19.08
N ALA A 451 42.51 2.71 17.98
CA ALA A 451 41.98 3.31 16.72
C ALA A 451 40.85 2.48 16.10
N SER A 452 40.96 1.15 16.07
CA SER A 452 39.90 0.28 15.54
C SER A 452 38.65 0.25 16.43
N PHE A 453 38.81 0.49 17.72
CA PHE A 453 37.73 0.59 18.69
C PHE A 453 37.03 1.95 18.63
N MET A 454 37.74 3.03 18.44
CA MET A 454 37.17 4.37 18.30
C MET A 454 36.28 4.50 17.03
N GLN A 455 36.44 3.63 16.04
CA GLN A 455 35.56 3.60 14.87
C GLN A 455 34.17 3.01 15.14
N SER A 456 34.02 2.07 16.07
CA SER A 456 32.74 1.48 16.45
C SER A 456 32.87 0.86 17.84
N PRO A 457 32.68 1.65 18.91
CA PRO A 457 32.90 1.21 20.29
C PRO A 457 31.81 0.25 20.78
N THR A 458 30.63 0.28 20.19
CA THR A 458 29.48 -0.54 20.57
C THR A 458 29.05 -1.48 19.47
N VAL A 459 28.33 -2.53 19.85
CA VAL A 459 27.67 -3.47 18.95
C VAL A 459 26.19 -3.50 19.30
N ILE A 460 25.33 -3.41 18.28
CA ILE A 460 23.88 -3.63 18.44
C ILE A 460 23.62 -5.11 18.19
N ASP A 461 23.14 -5.82 19.21
CA ASP A 461 22.66 -7.20 19.10
C ASP A 461 21.14 -7.16 18.82
N THR A 462 20.78 -7.34 17.57
CA THR A 462 19.39 -7.30 17.14
C THR A 462 18.73 -8.66 17.35
N LYS A 463 17.67 -8.67 18.15
CA LYS A 463 16.84 -9.85 18.45
C LYS A 463 15.43 -9.63 17.96
N ASN A 464 15.03 -10.40 16.96
CA ASN A 464 13.69 -10.31 16.40
C ASN A 464 12.70 -11.04 17.30
N VAL A 465 11.74 -10.29 17.83
CA VAL A 465 10.56 -10.81 18.52
C VAL A 465 9.50 -11.04 17.44
N TYR A 466 9.01 -12.27 17.32
CA TYR A 466 8.12 -12.70 16.23
C TYR A 466 8.72 -12.48 14.83
N PRO A 467 9.82 -13.19 14.50
CA PRO A 467 10.55 -12.97 13.26
C PRO A 467 9.70 -13.24 12.03
N MET A 468 9.82 -12.37 11.03
CA MET A 468 9.17 -12.49 9.74
C MET A 468 10.17 -12.89 8.65
N ASN A 469 9.92 -14.01 7.95
CA ASN A 469 10.82 -14.52 6.91
C ASN A 469 10.89 -13.62 5.68
N SER A 470 9.85 -12.80 5.44
CA SER A 470 9.78 -11.92 4.28
C SER A 470 8.84 -10.75 4.51
N TYR A 471 9.10 -9.66 3.83
CA TYR A 471 8.19 -8.51 3.78
C TYR A 471 6.79 -8.91 3.24
N GLY A 472 6.73 -9.87 2.30
CA GLY A 472 5.49 -10.42 1.77
C GLY A 472 4.62 -11.06 2.85
N SER A 473 5.22 -11.81 3.78
CA SER A 473 4.51 -12.40 4.93
C SER A 473 3.95 -11.32 5.88
N GLY A 474 4.69 -10.22 6.08
CA GLY A 474 4.23 -9.07 6.87
C GLY A 474 3.06 -8.33 6.21
N MET A 475 3.02 -8.28 4.87
CA MET A 475 1.94 -7.64 4.10
C MET A 475 0.73 -8.55 3.87
N ALA A 476 0.90 -9.86 3.99
CA ALA A 476 -0.15 -10.85 3.72
C ALA A 476 -1.45 -10.60 4.50
N PRO A 477 -1.44 -10.18 5.79
CA PRO A 477 -2.67 -9.87 6.52
C PRO A 477 -3.53 -8.81 5.82
N LEU A 478 -2.94 -7.70 5.39
CA LEU A 478 -3.67 -6.62 4.71
C LEU A 478 -4.20 -7.07 3.35
N MET A 479 -3.36 -7.70 2.53
CA MET A 479 -3.73 -8.12 1.18
C MET A 479 -4.79 -9.23 1.19
N THR A 480 -4.69 -10.16 2.14
CA THR A 480 -5.69 -11.21 2.35
C THR A 480 -7.03 -10.61 2.74
N ASN A 481 -7.05 -9.66 3.68
CA ASN A 481 -8.28 -8.97 4.08
C ASN A 481 -8.92 -8.21 2.93
N LEU A 482 -8.12 -7.53 2.13
CA LEU A 482 -8.60 -6.85 0.93
C LEU A 482 -9.24 -7.83 -0.06
N ALA A 483 -8.57 -8.95 -0.33
CA ALA A 483 -9.08 -9.98 -1.23
C ALA A 483 -10.40 -10.59 -0.72
N LEU A 484 -10.48 -10.90 0.58
CA LEU A 484 -11.68 -11.47 1.20
C LEU A 484 -12.85 -10.49 1.19
N TRP A 485 -12.60 -9.19 1.43
CA TRP A 485 -13.66 -8.17 1.36
C TRP A 485 -14.17 -7.97 -0.05
N VAL A 486 -13.25 -7.81 -1.01
CA VAL A 486 -13.62 -7.63 -2.43
C VAL A 486 -14.39 -8.84 -2.94
N GLY A 487 -13.98 -10.05 -2.58
CA GLY A 487 -14.68 -11.26 -2.97
C GLY A 487 -16.06 -11.38 -2.31
N ALA A 488 -16.18 -11.06 -1.01
CA ALA A 488 -17.48 -10.99 -0.34
C ALA A 488 -18.42 -9.96 -0.97
N PHE A 489 -17.84 -8.80 -1.35
CA PHE A 489 -18.58 -7.77 -2.10
C PHE A 489 -18.99 -8.24 -3.50
N ALA A 490 -18.09 -8.94 -4.20
CA ALA A 490 -18.40 -9.50 -5.52
C ALA A 490 -19.57 -10.49 -5.45
N PHE A 491 -19.67 -11.32 -4.41
CA PHE A 491 -20.81 -12.22 -4.24
C PHE A 491 -22.14 -11.47 -4.19
N VAL A 492 -22.23 -10.39 -3.42
CA VAL A 492 -23.49 -9.62 -3.30
C VAL A 492 -23.77 -8.72 -4.51
N VAL A 493 -22.79 -8.54 -5.39
CA VAL A 493 -22.98 -7.82 -6.67
C VAL A 493 -23.41 -8.77 -7.78
N ILE A 494 -22.77 -9.95 -7.87
CA ILE A 494 -22.96 -10.91 -8.98
C ILE A 494 -24.20 -11.79 -8.74
N PHE A 495 -24.39 -12.25 -7.51
CA PHE A 495 -25.51 -13.14 -7.18
C PHE A 495 -26.73 -12.36 -6.70
N LYS A 496 -27.90 -12.83 -7.07
CA LYS A 496 -29.15 -12.32 -6.48
C LYS A 496 -29.09 -12.47 -4.96
N VAL A 497 -29.26 -11.38 -4.24
CA VAL A 497 -29.26 -11.37 -2.76
C VAL A 497 -30.60 -11.78 -2.16
N GLU A 498 -31.66 -11.75 -2.94
CA GLU A 498 -33.00 -12.19 -2.56
C GLU A 498 -33.31 -13.59 -3.08
N VAL A 499 -34.19 -14.30 -2.40
CA VAL A 499 -34.70 -15.60 -2.84
C VAL A 499 -35.90 -15.34 -3.76
N ASP A 500 -35.90 -15.92 -4.95
CA ASP A 500 -37.03 -15.88 -5.86
C ASP A 500 -38.17 -16.74 -5.27
N ASP A 501 -39.41 -16.24 -5.33
CA ASP A 501 -40.59 -16.96 -4.83
C ASP A 501 -41.16 -17.91 -5.88
N GLU A 502 -40.67 -17.88 -7.11
CA GLU A 502 -41.11 -18.72 -8.22
C GLU A 502 -40.82 -20.21 -7.92
N GLY A 503 -41.87 -21.01 -7.83
CA GLY A 503 -41.80 -22.44 -7.47
C GLY A 503 -41.76 -22.73 -5.95
N LEU A 504 -41.87 -21.70 -5.10
CA LEU A 504 -41.95 -21.85 -3.63
C LEU A 504 -43.29 -21.36 -3.07
N GLU A 505 -44.28 -21.18 -3.93
CA GLU A 505 -45.58 -20.59 -3.61
C GLU A 505 -46.36 -21.40 -2.57
N ASP A 506 -46.09 -22.71 -2.44
CA ASP A 506 -46.71 -23.62 -1.46
C ASP A 506 -46.06 -23.59 -0.07
N LEU A 507 -44.96 -22.85 0.10
CA LEU A 507 -44.20 -22.76 1.34
C LEU A 507 -44.34 -21.34 1.94
N ASP A 508 -45.01 -21.21 3.07
CA ASP A 508 -45.12 -19.97 3.85
C ASP A 508 -43.76 -19.59 4.50
N LEU A 509 -42.76 -19.22 3.67
CA LEU A 509 -41.42 -18.87 4.13
C LEU A 509 -41.39 -17.44 4.71
N THR A 510 -40.94 -17.35 5.95
CA THR A 510 -40.73 -16.05 6.60
C THR A 510 -39.53 -15.29 5.95
N THR A 511 -39.54 -13.96 6.05
CA THR A 511 -38.45 -13.11 5.58
C THR A 511 -37.09 -13.52 6.18
N SER A 512 -37.10 -13.98 7.44
CA SER A 512 -35.87 -14.44 8.10
C SER A 512 -35.35 -15.75 7.52
N GLU A 513 -36.26 -16.69 7.20
CA GLU A 513 -35.88 -17.97 6.58
C GLU A 513 -35.30 -17.76 5.19
N LYS A 514 -35.90 -16.90 4.38
CA LYS A 514 -35.35 -16.49 3.05
C LYS A 514 -33.98 -15.82 3.18
N TYR A 515 -33.81 -14.93 4.19
CA TYR A 515 -32.52 -14.28 4.45
C TYR A 515 -31.45 -15.31 4.81
N PHE A 516 -31.73 -16.22 5.75
CA PHE A 516 -30.77 -17.24 6.15
C PHE A 516 -30.49 -18.27 5.05
N ALA A 517 -31.48 -18.68 4.28
CA ALA A 517 -31.30 -19.60 3.16
C ALA A 517 -30.34 -19.03 2.12
N ARG A 518 -30.51 -17.76 1.74
CA ARG A 518 -29.62 -17.10 0.80
C ARG A 518 -28.23 -16.86 1.39
N TYR A 519 -28.17 -16.40 2.65
CA TYR A 519 -26.91 -16.23 3.35
C TYR A 519 -26.15 -17.57 3.48
N MET A 520 -26.81 -18.67 3.74
CA MET A 520 -26.19 -19.99 3.87
C MET A 520 -25.53 -20.43 2.56
N LEU A 521 -26.22 -20.22 1.44
CA LEU A 521 -25.66 -20.52 0.12
C LEU A 521 -24.41 -19.68 -0.17
N LEU A 522 -24.49 -18.36 0.02
CA LEU A 522 -23.35 -17.45 -0.17
C LEU A 522 -22.27 -17.71 0.91
N GLY A 523 -22.66 -18.11 2.12
CA GLY A 523 -21.77 -18.47 3.21
C GLY A 523 -20.88 -19.67 2.88
N ILE A 524 -21.43 -20.70 2.24
CA ILE A 524 -20.63 -21.84 1.76
C ILE A 524 -19.57 -21.34 0.75
N MET A 525 -19.97 -20.49 -0.18
CA MET A 525 -19.04 -19.90 -1.17
C MET A 525 -18.00 -19.02 -0.48
N GLY A 526 -18.41 -18.19 0.49
CA GLY A 526 -17.52 -17.37 1.31
C GLY A 526 -16.53 -18.19 2.12
N ALA A 527 -16.96 -19.31 2.70
CA ALA A 527 -16.09 -20.24 3.42
C ALA A 527 -15.04 -20.86 2.46
N ILE A 528 -15.47 -21.30 1.28
CA ILE A 528 -14.58 -21.83 0.23
C ILE A 528 -13.60 -20.73 -0.22
N GLN A 529 -14.05 -19.51 -0.44
CA GLN A 529 -13.20 -18.37 -0.78
C GLN A 529 -12.14 -18.13 0.29
N GLY A 530 -12.55 -18.10 1.57
CA GLY A 530 -11.64 -17.94 2.70
C GLY A 530 -10.57 -19.03 2.75
N ALA A 531 -10.99 -20.27 2.56
CA ALA A 531 -10.08 -21.43 2.52
C ALA A 531 -9.13 -21.37 1.32
N ILE A 532 -9.63 -21.12 0.11
CA ILE A 532 -8.81 -21.03 -1.11
C ILE A 532 -7.78 -19.90 -0.99
N THR A 533 -8.18 -18.71 -0.52
CA THR A 533 -7.29 -17.57 -0.38
C THR A 533 -6.16 -17.88 0.61
N THR A 534 -6.48 -18.44 1.76
CA THR A 534 -5.48 -18.75 2.79
C THR A 534 -4.61 -19.94 2.42
N ILE A 535 -5.16 -20.98 1.82
CA ILE A 535 -4.36 -22.10 1.26
C ILE A 535 -3.45 -21.59 0.14
N GLY A 536 -3.96 -20.74 -0.74
CA GLY A 536 -3.17 -20.09 -1.78
C GLY A 536 -1.99 -19.32 -1.21
N ASN A 537 -2.21 -18.54 -0.14
CA ASN A 537 -1.14 -17.84 0.56
C ASN A 537 -0.06 -18.78 1.10
N LEU A 538 -0.46 -19.93 1.65
CA LEU A 538 0.49 -20.94 2.13
C LEU A 538 1.30 -21.57 0.98
N ILE A 539 0.66 -21.81 -0.17
CA ILE A 539 1.32 -22.36 -1.37
C ILE A 539 2.36 -21.38 -1.93
N ILE A 540 2.09 -20.08 -1.93
CA ILE A 540 3.04 -19.06 -2.39
C ILE A 540 4.10 -18.72 -1.35
N GLY A 541 4.08 -19.37 -0.17
CA GLY A 541 5.14 -19.26 0.82
C GLY A 541 4.93 -18.20 1.90
N VAL A 542 3.70 -17.76 2.14
CA VAL A 542 3.40 -16.93 3.33
C VAL A 542 3.69 -17.74 4.58
N GLN A 543 4.50 -17.14 5.47
CA GLN A 543 4.86 -17.75 6.75
C GLN A 543 3.63 -18.01 7.60
N THR A 544 3.63 -19.10 8.36
CA THR A 544 2.64 -19.35 9.41
C THR A 544 3.22 -20.23 10.51
N VAL A 545 2.88 -19.94 11.76
CA VAL A 545 3.18 -20.81 12.91
C VAL A 545 2.12 -21.87 13.11
N ASN A 546 0.90 -21.64 12.59
CA ASN A 546 -0.22 -22.60 12.70
C ASN A 546 -1.13 -22.52 11.48
N ALA A 547 -0.84 -23.35 10.47
CA ALA A 547 -1.59 -23.38 9.21
C ALA A 547 -3.10 -23.67 9.37
N PRO A 548 -3.56 -24.62 10.20
CA PRO A 548 -4.98 -24.82 10.43
C PRO A 548 -5.69 -23.58 10.99
N LEU A 549 -5.10 -22.89 11.97
CA LEU A 549 -5.68 -21.66 12.52
C LEU A 549 -5.61 -20.51 11.54
N TYR A 550 -4.58 -20.44 10.70
CA TYR A 550 -4.49 -19.45 9.62
C TYR A 550 -5.64 -19.62 8.62
N ILE A 551 -5.91 -20.85 8.18
CA ILE A 551 -7.03 -21.16 7.29
C ILE A 551 -8.37 -20.87 7.98
N LEU A 552 -8.53 -21.27 9.23
CA LEU A 552 -9.73 -21.00 10.01
C LEU A 552 -9.98 -19.49 10.16
N THR A 553 -8.93 -18.71 10.42
CA THR A 553 -9.01 -17.23 10.49
C THR A 553 -9.53 -16.67 9.17
N GLY A 554 -9.05 -17.16 8.03
CA GLY A 554 -9.51 -16.72 6.72
C GLY A 554 -10.97 -17.08 6.44
N VAL A 555 -11.40 -18.28 6.82
CA VAL A 555 -12.79 -18.70 6.67
C VAL A 555 -13.71 -17.85 7.55
N ILE A 556 -13.37 -17.64 8.82
CA ILE A 556 -14.15 -16.79 9.73
C ILE A 556 -14.22 -15.36 9.20
N THR A 557 -13.08 -14.78 8.83
CA THR A 557 -13.00 -13.42 8.28
C THR A 557 -13.86 -13.27 7.03
N SER A 558 -13.78 -14.21 6.09
CA SER A 558 -14.60 -14.21 4.88
C SER A 558 -16.09 -14.25 5.19
N LEU A 559 -16.51 -15.11 6.13
CA LEU A 559 -17.91 -15.21 6.57
C LEU A 559 -18.39 -13.91 7.26
N VAL A 560 -17.56 -13.30 8.09
CA VAL A 560 -17.88 -12.01 8.73
C VAL A 560 -18.04 -10.92 7.69
N TYR A 561 -17.12 -10.81 6.73
CA TYR A 561 -17.19 -9.81 5.66
C TYR A 561 -18.40 -10.02 4.76
N LEU A 562 -18.69 -11.28 4.45
CA LEU A 562 -19.90 -11.63 3.73
C LEU A 562 -21.16 -11.25 4.53
N SER A 563 -21.20 -11.48 5.84
CA SER A 563 -22.36 -11.10 6.66
C SER A 563 -22.59 -9.59 6.64
N ILE A 564 -21.51 -8.79 6.69
CA ILE A 564 -21.58 -7.32 6.63
C ILE A 564 -22.06 -6.86 5.25
N THR A 565 -21.41 -7.32 4.18
CA THR A 565 -21.74 -6.91 2.81
C THR A 565 -23.13 -7.38 2.40
N PHE A 566 -23.53 -8.58 2.82
CA PHE A 566 -24.86 -9.13 2.58
C PHE A 566 -25.94 -8.35 3.34
N ALA A 567 -25.74 -8.09 4.64
CA ALA A 567 -26.68 -7.32 5.45
C ALA A 567 -26.88 -5.90 4.91
N LEU A 568 -25.81 -5.22 4.53
CA LEU A 568 -25.88 -3.87 3.95
C LEU A 568 -26.57 -3.90 2.59
N SER A 569 -26.25 -4.86 1.73
CA SER A 569 -26.83 -4.97 0.39
C SER A 569 -28.31 -5.35 0.42
N THR A 570 -28.73 -6.24 1.34
CA THR A 570 -30.14 -6.62 1.48
C THR A 570 -30.98 -5.56 2.19
N SER A 571 -30.38 -4.81 3.14
CA SER A 571 -31.10 -3.78 3.91
C SER A 571 -31.22 -2.46 3.19
N PHE A 572 -30.19 -2.04 2.41
CA PHE A 572 -30.10 -0.75 1.74
C PHE A 572 -30.01 -0.84 0.22
N MET A 573 -30.10 -2.05 -0.35
CA MET A 573 -30.05 -2.29 -1.80
C MET A 573 -28.76 -1.68 -2.45
N HIS A 574 -28.89 -0.91 -3.52
CA HIS A 574 -27.79 -0.28 -4.23
C HIS A 574 -26.99 0.71 -3.36
N ILE A 575 -27.65 1.40 -2.42
CA ILE A 575 -26.97 2.27 -1.46
C ILE A 575 -26.06 1.44 -0.54
N GLY A 576 -26.55 0.27 -0.10
CA GLY A 576 -25.75 -0.67 0.71
C GLY A 576 -24.51 -1.19 -0.03
N LYS A 577 -24.64 -1.49 -1.32
CA LYS A 577 -23.49 -1.86 -2.18
C LYS A 577 -22.48 -0.70 -2.25
N GLY A 578 -22.95 0.54 -2.45
CA GLY A 578 -22.09 1.73 -2.41
C GLY A 578 -21.41 1.96 -1.05
N LEU A 579 -22.13 1.70 0.05
CA LEU A 579 -21.58 1.79 1.40
C LEU A 579 -20.46 0.75 1.64
N CYS A 580 -20.59 -0.46 1.10
CA CYS A 580 -19.53 -1.48 1.18
C CYS A 580 -18.24 -1.00 0.50
N VAL A 581 -18.36 -0.26 -0.63
CA VAL A 581 -17.21 0.34 -1.32
C VAL A 581 -16.63 1.50 -0.49
N ALA A 582 -17.46 2.35 0.08
CA ALA A 582 -16.99 3.42 0.95
C ALA A 582 -16.25 2.87 2.19
N LEU A 583 -16.78 1.80 2.78
CA LEU A 583 -16.15 1.14 3.93
C LEU A 583 -14.76 0.61 3.62
N ILE A 584 -14.54 -0.04 2.47
CA ILE A 584 -13.20 -0.56 2.14
C ILE A 584 -12.19 0.57 1.97
N ILE A 585 -12.59 1.69 1.35
CA ILE A 585 -11.72 2.86 1.18
C ILE A 585 -11.25 3.41 2.53
N VAL A 586 -12.14 3.44 3.53
CA VAL A 586 -11.80 3.90 4.88
C VAL A 586 -10.98 2.86 5.64
N GLN A 587 -11.25 1.56 5.44
CA GLN A 587 -10.60 0.47 6.15
C GLN A 587 -9.13 0.27 5.74
N ILE A 588 -8.78 0.49 4.47
CA ILE A 588 -7.40 0.31 3.99
C ILE A 588 -6.40 1.15 4.82
N PRO A 589 -6.55 2.47 4.93
CA PRO A 589 -5.67 3.27 5.78
C PRO A 589 -6.01 3.15 7.28
N GLY A 590 -7.26 2.87 7.63
CA GLY A 590 -7.77 2.90 9.01
C GLY A 590 -7.51 1.63 9.82
N ALA A 591 -6.93 0.58 9.26
CA ALA A 591 -6.80 -0.71 9.93
C ALA A 591 -5.36 -1.10 10.32
N SER A 592 -4.40 -0.19 10.28
CA SER A 592 -2.99 -0.46 10.64
C SER A 592 -2.34 -1.63 9.87
N GLY A 593 -2.79 -1.86 8.63
CA GLY A 593 -2.30 -2.98 7.84
C GLY A 593 -0.88 -2.78 7.30
N LEU A 594 -0.54 -1.56 6.90
CA LEU A 594 0.76 -1.18 6.34
C LEU A 594 1.56 -0.33 7.32
N TYR A 595 0.99 0.78 7.75
CA TYR A 595 1.60 1.70 8.69
C TYR A 595 1.04 1.49 10.09
N PRO A 596 1.84 1.66 11.15
CA PRO A 596 1.33 1.78 12.51
C PRO A 596 0.20 2.80 12.60
N ILE A 597 -0.82 2.51 13.39
CA ILE A 597 -1.99 3.39 13.52
C ILE A 597 -1.64 4.75 14.11
N GLU A 598 -0.57 4.81 14.91
CA GLU A 598 -0.07 6.01 15.55
C GLU A 598 0.45 7.03 14.53
N MET A 599 0.96 6.56 13.40
CA MET A 599 1.42 7.42 12.30
C MET A 599 0.27 7.98 11.48
N MET A 600 -0.93 7.41 11.60
CA MET A 600 -2.09 7.79 10.82
C MET A 600 -2.75 9.06 11.38
N PRO A 601 -3.43 9.88 10.53
CA PRO A 601 -4.21 11.02 10.97
C PRO A 601 -5.22 10.67 12.05
N LYS A 602 -5.54 11.63 12.93
CA LYS A 602 -6.48 11.47 14.07
C LYS A 602 -7.80 10.81 13.70
N PHE A 603 -8.32 11.12 12.50
CA PHE A 603 -9.56 10.50 11.99
C PHE A 603 -9.45 8.97 11.92
N PHE A 604 -8.40 8.43 11.31
CA PHE A 604 -8.23 6.99 11.18
C PHE A 604 -7.99 6.30 12.52
N ARG A 605 -7.28 6.96 13.45
CA ARG A 605 -7.11 6.46 14.82
C ARG A 605 -8.43 6.34 15.57
N MET A 606 -9.37 7.29 15.36
CA MET A 606 -10.72 7.20 15.96
C MET A 606 -11.57 6.11 15.32
N VAL A 607 -11.42 5.86 14.01
CA VAL A 607 -12.19 4.87 13.27
C VAL A 607 -11.64 3.45 13.48
N TYR A 608 -10.36 3.30 13.79
CA TYR A 608 -9.66 2.02 13.97
C TYR A 608 -10.41 0.96 14.77
N PRO A 609 -10.99 1.24 15.96
CA PRO A 609 -11.71 0.25 16.75
C PRO A 609 -13.07 -0.16 16.15
N PHE A 610 -13.59 0.58 15.18
CA PHE A 610 -14.91 0.36 14.58
C PHE A 610 -14.85 -0.33 13.22
N VAL A 611 -13.68 -0.72 12.76
CA VAL A 611 -13.49 -1.38 11.46
C VAL A 611 -13.08 -2.84 11.64
N PRO A 612 -13.73 -3.79 10.93
CA PRO A 612 -13.43 -5.21 11.08
C PRO A 612 -12.02 -5.58 10.57
N PHE A 613 -11.42 -4.83 9.65
CA PHE A 613 -10.06 -5.09 9.14
C PHE A 613 -9.01 -5.04 10.24
N SER A 614 -9.14 -4.17 11.24
CA SER A 614 -8.20 -4.06 12.35
C SER A 614 -8.05 -5.41 13.07
N TYR A 615 -9.17 -5.99 13.46
CA TYR A 615 -9.19 -7.25 14.20
C TYR A 615 -8.81 -8.46 13.35
N SER A 616 -9.19 -8.47 12.07
CA SER A 616 -8.80 -9.55 11.18
C SER A 616 -7.32 -9.52 10.85
N ILE A 617 -6.72 -8.33 10.65
CA ILE A 617 -5.28 -8.17 10.45
C ILE A 617 -4.53 -8.69 11.67
N ASP A 618 -4.96 -8.32 12.88
CA ASP A 618 -4.33 -8.78 14.11
C ASP A 618 -4.48 -10.29 14.30
N ALA A 619 -5.66 -10.87 14.01
CA ALA A 619 -5.85 -12.31 14.04
C ALA A 619 -4.93 -13.05 13.05
N PHE A 620 -4.73 -12.51 11.85
CA PHE A 620 -3.79 -13.08 10.88
C PHE A 620 -2.34 -12.95 11.34
N ARG A 621 -1.95 -11.80 11.90
CA ARG A 621 -0.60 -11.57 12.45
C ARG A 621 -0.26 -12.59 13.53
N GLU A 622 -1.21 -12.92 14.41
CA GLU A 622 -1.05 -13.95 15.43
C GLU A 622 -0.75 -15.32 14.81
N THR A 623 -1.45 -15.70 13.75
CA THR A 623 -1.25 -16.99 13.09
C THR A 623 0.00 -17.04 12.21
N ILE A 624 0.50 -15.89 11.75
CA ILE A 624 1.70 -15.77 10.91
C ILE A 624 2.97 -15.74 11.73
N ALA A 625 3.04 -14.85 12.75
CA ALA A 625 4.28 -14.56 13.44
C ALA A 625 4.37 -15.21 14.83
N GLY A 626 3.24 -15.52 15.45
CA GLY A 626 3.19 -16.15 16.77
C GLY A 626 2.11 -15.57 17.68
N PHE A 627 1.61 -16.39 18.59
CA PHE A 627 0.52 -16.03 19.50
C PHE A 627 1.03 -15.33 20.75
N TYR A 628 0.25 -14.34 21.23
CA TYR A 628 0.47 -13.66 22.50
C TYR A 628 -0.84 -13.57 23.28
N ASP A 629 -0.82 -13.98 24.54
CA ASP A 629 -1.88 -13.83 25.57
C ASP A 629 -3.34 -13.87 25.06
N GLY A 630 -3.65 -14.83 24.18
CA GLY A 630 -4.99 -14.99 23.62
C GLY A 630 -5.48 -13.84 22.74
N HIS A 631 -4.61 -12.97 22.23
CA HIS A 631 -4.95 -11.87 21.32
C HIS A 631 -5.69 -12.37 20.07
N TRP A 632 -5.32 -13.54 19.55
CA TRP A 632 -6.05 -14.16 18.46
C TRP A 632 -7.52 -14.39 18.81
N LEU A 633 -7.81 -14.94 20.00
CA LEU A 633 -9.18 -15.21 20.43
C LEU A 633 -9.97 -13.91 20.66
N LYS A 634 -9.35 -12.90 21.24
CA LYS A 634 -9.93 -11.57 21.44
C LYS A 634 -10.30 -10.94 20.07
N SER A 635 -9.41 -11.03 19.09
CA SER A 635 -9.62 -10.51 17.74
C SER A 635 -10.73 -11.27 16.98
N ILE A 636 -10.75 -12.59 17.06
CA ILE A 636 -11.84 -13.41 16.50
C ILE A 636 -13.18 -13.09 17.18
N GLY A 637 -13.18 -12.92 18.50
CA GLY A 637 -14.38 -12.53 19.25
C GLY A 637 -14.94 -11.18 18.79
N ALA A 638 -14.07 -10.21 18.58
CA ALA A 638 -14.45 -8.91 18.03
C ALA A 638 -15.01 -9.03 16.59
N LEU A 639 -14.38 -9.84 15.74
CA LEU A 639 -14.90 -10.10 14.39
C LEU A 639 -16.29 -10.74 14.41
N LEU A 640 -16.53 -11.71 15.28
CA LEU A 640 -17.84 -12.33 15.42
C LEU A 640 -18.89 -11.34 15.92
N MET A 641 -18.50 -10.36 16.75
CA MET A 641 -19.41 -9.28 17.16
C MET A 641 -19.86 -8.45 15.95
N PHE A 642 -18.97 -8.14 14.99
CA PHE A 642 -19.37 -7.47 13.74
C PHE A 642 -20.38 -8.31 12.94
N ALA A 643 -20.23 -9.64 12.90
CA ALA A 643 -21.21 -10.51 12.27
C ALA A 643 -22.58 -10.44 12.97
N VAL A 644 -22.59 -10.44 14.30
CA VAL A 644 -23.83 -10.31 15.09
C VAL A 644 -24.52 -8.97 14.77
N VAL A 645 -23.77 -7.87 14.73
CA VAL A 645 -24.29 -6.55 14.35
C VAL A 645 -24.83 -6.58 12.92
N ALA A 646 -24.11 -7.23 12.00
CA ALA A 646 -24.57 -7.38 10.61
C ALA A 646 -25.88 -8.16 10.52
N PHE A 647 -26.01 -9.29 11.21
CA PHE A 647 -27.27 -10.02 11.27
C PHE A 647 -28.40 -9.21 11.91
N PHE A 648 -28.10 -8.43 12.93
CA PHE A 648 -29.10 -7.52 13.51
C PHE A 648 -29.59 -6.48 12.48
N ILE A 649 -28.67 -5.90 11.68
CA ILE A 649 -29.05 -4.98 10.59
C ILE A 649 -29.89 -5.72 9.56
N GLY A 650 -29.49 -6.91 9.12
CA GLY A 650 -30.19 -7.68 8.10
C GLY A 650 -31.57 -8.19 8.51
N LEU A 651 -31.76 -8.52 9.78
CA LEU A 651 -32.99 -9.13 10.27
C LEU A 651 -33.93 -8.12 10.95
N ALA A 652 -33.41 -7.21 11.78
CA ALA A 652 -34.24 -6.29 12.57
C ALA A 652 -34.45 -4.93 11.88
N ILE A 653 -33.41 -4.36 11.25
CA ILE A 653 -33.51 -3.04 10.62
C ILE A 653 -34.13 -3.14 9.23
N ARG A 654 -33.83 -4.19 8.47
CA ARG A 654 -34.35 -4.40 7.12
C ARG A 654 -35.87 -4.28 7.00
N PRO A 655 -36.71 -4.90 7.87
CA PRO A 655 -38.15 -4.76 7.78
C PRO A 655 -38.66 -3.32 7.97
N LEU A 656 -37.93 -2.48 8.73
CA LEU A 656 -38.23 -1.08 8.94
C LEU A 656 -37.98 -0.25 7.67
N LEU A 657 -37.04 -0.67 6.84
CA LEU A 657 -36.61 0.04 5.62
C LEU A 657 -37.38 -0.36 4.37
N VAL A 658 -38.30 -1.35 4.43
CA VAL A 658 -39.03 -1.87 3.25
C VAL A 658 -39.71 -0.74 2.44
N ASN A 659 -40.35 0.20 3.11
CA ASN A 659 -41.03 1.30 2.43
C ASN A 659 -40.05 2.25 1.74
N LEU A 660 -38.91 2.52 2.36
CA LEU A 660 -37.84 3.35 1.81
C LEU A 660 -37.20 2.66 0.59
N ASN A 661 -36.94 1.37 0.72
CA ASN A 661 -36.36 0.54 -0.35
C ASN A 661 -37.30 0.47 -1.59
N ARG A 662 -38.60 0.34 -1.36
CA ARG A 662 -39.61 0.39 -2.46
C ARG A 662 -39.58 1.71 -3.21
N LEU A 663 -39.44 2.82 -2.50
CA LEU A 663 -39.32 4.14 -3.14
C LEU A 663 -38.06 4.24 -3.98
N PHE A 664 -36.93 3.82 -3.45
CA PHE A 664 -35.67 3.83 -4.20
C PHE A 664 -35.69 2.89 -5.40
N ALA A 665 -36.20 1.66 -5.23
CA ALA A 665 -36.34 0.71 -6.33
C ALA A 665 -37.21 1.27 -7.47
N ARG A 666 -38.34 1.92 -7.12
CA ARG A 666 -39.20 2.56 -8.11
C ARG A 666 -38.51 3.74 -8.83
N GLN A 667 -37.78 4.57 -8.10
CA GLN A 667 -37.02 5.69 -8.68
C GLN A 667 -35.89 5.24 -9.60
N ILE A 668 -35.20 4.15 -9.23
CA ILE A 668 -34.16 3.55 -10.06
C ILE A 668 -34.77 2.96 -11.33
N LYS A 669 -35.89 2.26 -11.22
CA LYS A 669 -36.64 1.72 -12.37
C LYS A 669 -37.14 2.84 -13.29
N GLU A 670 -37.65 3.93 -12.74
CA GLU A 670 -38.13 5.11 -13.50
C GLU A 670 -37.00 5.92 -14.15
N SER A 671 -35.75 5.76 -13.68
CA SER A 671 -34.59 6.50 -14.22
C SER A 671 -33.97 5.87 -15.46
N ASP A 672 -34.28 4.61 -15.77
CA ASP A 672 -33.65 3.78 -16.81
C ASP A 672 -32.11 3.76 -16.80
N MET A 673 -31.49 4.22 -15.70
CA MET A 673 -30.03 4.33 -15.59
C MET A 673 -29.33 3.02 -15.22
N ILE A 674 -30.05 2.07 -14.65
CA ILE A 674 -29.50 0.81 -14.17
C ILE A 674 -30.39 -0.31 -14.73
N ILE A 675 -29.80 -1.22 -15.51
CA ILE A 675 -30.40 -2.51 -15.86
C ILE A 675 -30.35 -3.34 -14.58
N GLY A 676 -31.37 -3.17 -13.74
CA GLY A 676 -31.44 -3.85 -12.44
C GLY A 676 -32.18 -5.16 -12.52
N GLU A 677 -31.77 -6.13 -11.70
CA GLU A 677 -32.60 -7.27 -11.33
C GLU A 677 -33.96 -6.75 -10.84
N GLU A 678 -35.04 -7.44 -11.20
CA GLU A 678 -36.31 -7.22 -10.56
C GLU A 678 -36.15 -7.50 -9.06
N VAL A 679 -36.16 -6.44 -8.27
CA VAL A 679 -36.02 -6.56 -6.83
C VAL A 679 -37.34 -7.02 -6.28
N GLN A 680 -37.40 -8.31 -5.93
CA GLN A 680 -38.52 -8.83 -5.15
C GLN A 680 -38.39 -8.32 -3.71
N LEU A 681 -39.16 -7.30 -3.41
CA LEU A 681 -39.28 -6.84 -2.04
C LEU A 681 -40.23 -7.76 -1.27
N PRO A 682 -39.89 -8.16 -0.03
CA PRO A 682 -40.74 -9.01 0.76
C PRO A 682 -42.17 -8.43 0.81
N GLU A 683 -43.12 -9.20 0.38
CA GLU A 683 -44.52 -8.81 0.57
C GLU A 683 -44.81 -8.81 2.08
N ARG A 684 -45.38 -7.72 2.54
CA ARG A 684 -45.91 -7.67 3.90
C ARG A 684 -47.09 -8.63 3.94
N GLY A 685 -46.95 -9.74 4.63
CA GLY A 685 -48.08 -10.65 4.88
C GLY A 685 -49.29 -9.85 5.35
N TYR A 686 -50.39 -10.02 4.69
CA TYR A 686 -51.64 -9.37 5.10
C TYR A 686 -51.97 -9.78 6.53
N ASN A 687 -52.01 -8.80 7.43
CA ASN A 687 -52.48 -9.06 8.79
C ASN A 687 -53.99 -9.34 8.72
N VAL A 688 -54.41 -10.52 9.12
CA VAL A 688 -55.83 -10.97 9.10
C VAL A 688 -56.73 -9.92 9.75
N SER A 689 -56.24 -9.21 10.77
CA SER A 689 -56.96 -8.10 11.40
C SER A 689 -57.16 -6.88 10.48
N GLN A 690 -56.20 -6.61 9.57
CA GLN A 690 -56.35 -5.54 8.58
C GLN A 690 -57.33 -5.96 7.46
N ALA A 691 -57.31 -7.22 7.06
CA ALA A 691 -58.23 -7.71 6.07
C ALA A 691 -59.69 -7.71 6.62
N ILE A 692 -59.89 -8.01 7.88
CA ILE A 692 -61.19 -7.94 8.56
C ILE A 692 -61.63 -6.48 8.67
N GLN A 693 -60.71 -5.52 8.97
CA GLN A 693 -61.01 -4.09 9.07
C GLN A 693 -61.40 -3.48 7.71
N VAL A 694 -60.73 -3.94 6.62
CA VAL A 694 -61.06 -3.53 5.23
C VAL A 694 -62.45 -4.08 4.81
N LEU A 695 -62.79 -5.26 5.25
CA LEU A 695 -64.10 -5.85 4.97
C LEU A 695 -65.22 -5.21 5.79
N ALA A 696 -64.92 -4.76 7.02
CA ALA A 696 -65.90 -4.13 7.93
C ALA A 696 -66.18 -2.68 7.65
N ASP A 697 -65.16 -1.91 7.26
CA ASP A 697 -65.29 -0.45 6.91
C ASP A 697 -64.40 -0.06 5.71
N LYS A 698 -64.92 -0.30 4.53
CA LYS A 698 -64.26 -0.03 3.27
C LYS A 698 -64.07 1.50 3.00
N GLY A 699 -64.92 2.33 3.56
CA GLY A 699 -64.92 3.79 3.41
C GLY A 699 -63.81 4.45 4.27
N GLY A 700 -63.84 4.17 5.54
CA GLY A 700 -62.87 4.73 6.50
C GLY A 700 -61.43 4.24 6.30
N TYR A 701 -61.28 3.02 5.80
CA TYR A 701 -59.94 2.52 5.45
C TYR A 701 -59.34 3.18 4.21
N ARG A 702 -60.21 3.50 3.21
CA ARG A 702 -59.80 4.25 2.03
C ARG A 702 -59.39 5.68 2.39
N GLU A 703 -60.18 6.35 3.23
CA GLU A 703 -59.91 7.68 3.73
C GLU A 703 -58.62 7.76 4.55
N ALA A 704 -58.37 6.75 5.40
CA ALA A 704 -57.13 6.63 6.18
C ALA A 704 -55.90 6.37 5.29
N ILE A 705 -56.03 5.63 4.18
CA ILE A 705 -54.94 5.44 3.18
C ILE A 705 -54.72 6.74 2.42
N GLU A 706 -55.74 7.40 1.97
CA GLU A 706 -55.66 8.71 1.23
C GLU A 706 -55.03 9.78 2.11
N GLU A 707 -55.38 9.85 3.39
CA GLU A 707 -54.77 10.75 4.37
C GLU A 707 -53.29 10.43 4.63
N ARG A 708 -52.91 9.17 4.75
CA ARG A 708 -51.50 8.76 4.88
C ARG A 708 -50.72 9.05 3.61
N ALA A 709 -51.31 8.81 2.44
CA ALA A 709 -50.70 9.09 1.15
C ALA A 709 -50.50 10.60 0.96
N SER A 710 -51.47 11.44 1.35
CA SER A 710 -51.34 12.88 1.26
C SER A 710 -50.28 13.44 2.20
N ARG A 711 -50.24 12.98 3.46
CA ARG A 711 -49.17 13.34 4.42
C ARG A 711 -47.79 12.93 3.94
N PHE A 712 -47.70 11.76 3.31
CA PHE A 712 -46.42 11.28 2.76
C PHE A 712 -46.03 12.11 1.52
N ALA A 713 -46.96 12.43 0.65
CA ALA A 713 -46.70 13.29 -0.52
C ALA A 713 -46.22 14.69 -0.12
N GLU A 714 -46.63 15.18 1.03
CA GLU A 714 -46.15 16.46 1.59
C GLU A 714 -44.76 16.37 2.23
N LEU A 715 -44.46 15.28 2.88
CA LEU A 715 -43.16 14.98 3.52
C LEU A 715 -42.07 14.59 2.53
N TYR A 716 -42.42 13.90 1.47
CA TYR A 716 -41.48 13.33 0.49
C TYR A 716 -40.58 14.37 -0.19
N PRO A 717 -41.09 15.55 -0.66
CA PRO A 717 -40.20 16.55 -1.24
C PRO A 717 -39.21 17.13 -0.23
N LYS A 718 -39.61 17.22 1.07
CA LYS A 718 -38.71 17.66 2.15
C LYS A 718 -37.64 16.66 2.46
N LEU A 719 -37.99 15.37 2.54
CA LEU A 719 -37.03 14.25 2.72
C LEU A 719 -36.09 14.13 1.54
N LYS A 720 -36.60 14.25 0.30
CA LYS A 720 -35.78 14.20 -0.92
C LYS A 720 -34.77 15.34 -0.98
N ARG A 721 -35.20 16.57 -0.66
CA ARG A 721 -34.31 17.75 -0.58
C ARG A 721 -33.30 17.57 0.54
N GLY A 722 -33.71 17.08 1.71
CA GLY A 722 -32.81 16.80 2.84
C GLY A 722 -31.75 15.75 2.49
N ALA A 723 -32.13 14.67 1.82
CA ALA A 723 -31.20 13.64 1.39
C ALA A 723 -30.22 14.14 0.32
N LEU A 724 -30.69 14.91 -0.66
CA LEU A 724 -29.83 15.52 -1.68
C LEU A 724 -28.85 16.55 -1.06
N VAL A 725 -29.35 17.39 -0.14
CA VAL A 725 -28.50 18.34 0.58
C VAL A 725 -27.48 17.63 1.46
N ALA A 726 -27.89 16.60 2.18
CA ALA A 726 -26.97 15.79 2.98
C ALA A 726 -25.92 15.07 2.10
N GLY A 727 -26.34 14.51 0.97
CA GLY A 727 -25.45 13.85 0.01
C GLY A 727 -24.42 14.78 -0.63
N PHE A 728 -24.70 16.10 -0.66
CA PHE A 728 -23.75 17.10 -1.15
C PHE A 728 -22.92 17.72 -0.01
N ILE A 729 -23.55 18.03 1.11
CA ILE A 729 -22.89 18.71 2.24
C ILE A 729 -21.94 17.79 2.98
N VAL A 730 -22.28 16.52 3.19
CA VAL A 730 -21.41 15.57 3.93
C VAL A 730 -20.07 15.36 3.24
N PRO A 731 -19.98 15.10 1.92
CA PRO A 731 -18.67 15.03 1.24
C PRO A 731 -17.90 16.35 1.29
N VAL A 732 -18.58 17.49 1.14
CA VAL A 732 -17.94 18.82 1.22
C VAL A 732 -17.40 19.09 2.62
N ILE A 733 -18.16 18.77 3.66
CA ILE A 733 -17.69 18.88 5.05
C ILE A 733 -16.50 17.95 5.29
N LEU A 734 -16.54 16.71 4.79
CA LEU A 734 -15.41 15.77 4.90
C LEU A 734 -14.17 16.32 4.19
N VAL A 735 -14.31 16.85 2.97
CA VAL A 735 -13.20 17.47 2.24
C VAL A 735 -12.66 18.68 2.99
N LEU A 736 -13.52 19.55 3.55
CA LEU A 736 -13.11 20.70 4.35
C LEU A 736 -12.40 20.25 5.65
N ILE A 737 -12.93 19.27 6.36
CA ILE A 737 -12.28 18.71 7.54
C ILE A 737 -10.89 18.17 7.17
N PHE A 738 -10.78 17.42 6.07
CA PHE A 738 -9.49 16.91 5.59
C PHE A 738 -8.54 18.03 5.14
N SER A 739 -9.05 19.11 4.54
CA SER A 739 -8.23 20.26 4.11
C SER A 739 -7.72 21.11 5.28
N PHE A 740 -8.49 21.20 6.36
CA PHE A 740 -8.10 21.97 7.55
C PHE A 740 -7.32 21.16 8.59
N THR A 741 -7.30 19.82 8.50
CA THR A 741 -6.48 18.95 9.38
C THR A 741 -5.11 18.63 8.79
N ASN A 742 -4.76 19.18 7.64
CA ASN A 742 -3.42 19.09 7.06
C ASN A 742 -2.47 20.10 7.70
N GLY A 743 -2.07 19.88 8.91
CA GLY A 743 -1.08 20.77 9.49
C GLY A 743 -0.70 20.55 10.95
N GLU A 744 -1.10 19.49 11.59
CA GLU A 744 -0.53 19.13 12.91
C GLU A 744 -0.70 17.63 13.17
#